data_bd58a6adfb7bf5c573fbb176898224d3
#
_entry.id   bd58a6adfb7bf5c573fbb176898224d3
#
_cell.length_a   1.000
_cell.length_b   1.000
_cell.length_c   1.000
_cell.angle_alpha   90.00
_cell.angle_beta   90.00
_cell.angle_gamma   90.00
#
_symmetry.space_group_name_H-M   'P 1'
#
loop_
_entity.id
_entity.type
_entity.pdbx_description
1 polymer ?
#
loop_
_entity_poly.entity_id
_entity_poly.type
_entity_poly.pdbx_seq_one_letter_code
_entity_poly.pdbx_strand_id
1 'polypeptide(L)'
;MKSFTSPCFYLLSLILCLCGCSSSGQSNAVIQPAFELLERQIGERASEIKLEVIAPENGKETFEIEARQGVLTLRGSSTVALCYAFHTYLREACQSMKTWSGEHMTLPAVWPDYALKRQTTPYQFRYFLNVCTFGYTAPYWDWDRWEKEIDWMALRGVNMPLATVASEAIAERVWLKMGLKEEEIRAFFTGPAHLPWHRMGNLNSWDGPLSEGWQEAQIKLQHKILKRMRELGMEPVAPAFAGFVPMAFAEKHPEIGFKHLEWGGFDEKYNAYVLPPDTPYFNEIGKMFVEEWEKEFGKNTYYLSDSFNEMRLPVAEGDEAGKHRLLAQYGESIYRSIAAGNPDAVWVTQGWTFGYQHDFWDRPSLQALLSRVPDDKMIIVDLGNDYPKWVWGTEQTWKNHDGFYGKKWIFSYVPNFGGKTPMTGDLQMYATSSAEALHSGKAGNLIGFGSAPEGLENNEVVYELLADMGWTADSINLDTWLPDYCRARYGSCPAAMDSAWHRFRASVYSSLYSYPRFTWQTVVPDTRRVSRHDMNETFLQGVEQFLSCADSLKSSPLYVNDALEYASYYLAVKADNHYRQALHADSLGNQVEATQQLNRSVEILLAVDKLLASHPLYRLDEWVDRAREWGETDREKDAYEANAKRLITTWGGFQEDYAARFWSGLIKDYYIPRMKLYFSEQRADLDRWEENWIKTPWHNTSTAFDDPLQSAIEWVVRCKEE
;
A
#
# COMPACT_ATOMS: atom_id res chain seq x y z
N MET A 1 -22.60 -45.26 -63.35
CA MET A 1 -23.13 -44.87 -62.03
C MET A 1 -22.01 -45.07 -60.98
N LYS A 2 -21.28 -44.07 -60.66
CA LYS A 2 -20.30 -44.04 -59.57
C LYS A 2 -20.76 -42.97 -58.60
N SER A 3 -21.07 -43.36 -57.36
CA SER A 3 -21.52 -42.50 -56.31
C SER A 3 -20.32 -41.73 -55.75
N PHE A 4 -20.40 -40.41 -55.78
CA PHE A 4 -19.52 -39.50 -55.04
C PHE A 4 -20.04 -39.37 -53.61
N THR A 5 -19.34 -39.88 -52.61
CA THR A 5 -19.54 -39.56 -51.20
C THR A 5 -18.60 -38.45 -50.85
N SER A 6 -19.16 -37.33 -50.36
CA SER A 6 -18.50 -36.05 -50.05
C SER A 6 -17.66 -36.14 -48.79
N PRO A 7 -16.40 -35.62 -48.77
CA PRO A 7 -15.56 -35.59 -47.56
C PRO A 7 -15.87 -34.41 -46.59
N CYS A 8 -16.92 -33.60 -46.86
CA CYS A 8 -17.21 -32.41 -46.03
C CYS A 8 -17.84 -32.67 -44.66
N PHE A 9 -18.45 -33.84 -44.43
CA PHE A 9 -19.11 -34.10 -43.13
C PHE A 9 -18.17 -34.46 -42.00
N TYR A 10 -16.98 -34.98 -42.25
CA TYR A 10 -15.99 -35.31 -41.23
C TYR A 10 -15.19 -34.10 -40.75
N LEU A 11 -15.02 -33.06 -41.58
CA LEU A 11 -14.30 -31.82 -41.17
C LEU A 11 -15.16 -30.95 -40.25
N LEU A 12 -16.48 -30.92 -40.40
CA LEU A 12 -17.39 -30.15 -39.55
C LEU A 12 -17.50 -30.75 -38.14
N SER A 13 -17.47 -32.08 -38.01
CA SER A 13 -17.49 -32.75 -36.70
C SER A 13 -16.18 -32.57 -35.91
N LEU A 14 -15.03 -32.47 -36.58
CA LEU A 14 -13.74 -32.24 -35.93
C LEU A 14 -13.58 -30.79 -35.42
N ILE A 15 -14.13 -29.82 -36.17
CA ILE A 15 -14.11 -28.38 -35.76
C ILE A 15 -15.05 -28.14 -34.57
N LEU A 16 -16.19 -28.79 -34.49
CA LEU A 16 -17.10 -28.70 -33.35
C LEU A 16 -16.52 -29.34 -32.06
N CYS A 17 -15.77 -30.44 -32.17
CA CYS A 17 -15.07 -31.00 -31.01
C CYS A 17 -13.88 -30.15 -30.52
N LEU A 18 -13.16 -29.48 -31.42
CA LEU A 18 -12.06 -28.60 -31.05
C LEU A 18 -12.56 -27.29 -30.38
N CYS A 19 -13.68 -26.73 -30.81
CA CYS A 19 -14.30 -25.57 -30.16
C CYS A 19 -14.92 -25.93 -28.82
N GLY A 20 -15.46 -27.13 -28.63
CA GLY A 20 -16.00 -27.57 -27.33
C GLY A 20 -14.92 -27.82 -26.27
N CYS A 21 -13.78 -28.39 -26.66
CA CYS A 21 -12.65 -28.61 -25.73
C CYS A 21 -11.95 -27.32 -25.32
N SER A 22 -11.87 -26.30 -26.18
CA SER A 22 -11.26 -25.00 -25.82
C SER A 22 -12.15 -24.18 -24.88
N SER A 23 -13.46 -24.20 -25.05
CA SER A 23 -14.39 -23.46 -24.17
C SER A 23 -14.52 -24.08 -22.79
N SER A 24 -14.47 -25.38 -22.64
CA SER A 24 -14.50 -26.05 -21.33
C SER A 24 -13.19 -25.88 -20.57
N GLY A 25 -12.05 -25.89 -21.24
CA GLY A 25 -10.74 -25.62 -20.62
C GLY A 25 -10.59 -24.18 -20.14
N GLN A 26 -11.04 -23.20 -20.93
CA GLN A 26 -11.03 -21.79 -20.55
C GLN A 26 -11.98 -21.49 -19.38
N SER A 27 -13.17 -22.09 -19.36
CA SER A 27 -14.11 -21.95 -18.23
C SER A 27 -13.52 -22.50 -16.93
N ASN A 28 -12.84 -23.65 -16.99
CA ASN A 28 -12.22 -24.24 -15.80
C ASN A 28 -11.03 -23.41 -15.28
N ALA A 29 -10.26 -22.78 -16.14
CA ALA A 29 -9.15 -21.91 -15.76
C ALA A 29 -9.59 -20.63 -15.00
N VAL A 30 -10.84 -20.19 -15.17
CA VAL A 30 -11.43 -19.06 -14.43
C VAL A 30 -12.11 -19.52 -13.14
N ILE A 31 -12.85 -20.62 -13.19
CA ILE A 31 -13.67 -21.09 -12.07
C ILE A 31 -12.82 -21.72 -10.96
N GLN A 32 -11.85 -22.56 -11.30
CA GLN A 32 -11.11 -23.32 -10.30
C GLN A 32 -10.34 -22.44 -9.31
N PRO A 33 -9.57 -21.40 -9.72
CA PRO A 33 -8.90 -20.54 -8.78
C PRO A 33 -9.86 -19.70 -7.91
N ALA A 34 -11.02 -19.29 -8.47
CA ALA A 34 -12.06 -18.64 -7.70
C ALA A 34 -12.63 -19.58 -6.63
N PHE A 35 -12.97 -20.82 -7.01
CA PHE A 35 -13.46 -21.82 -6.06
C PHE A 35 -12.47 -22.08 -4.93
N GLU A 36 -11.21 -22.29 -5.24
CA GLU A 36 -10.15 -22.49 -4.24
C GLU A 36 -10.01 -21.30 -3.30
N LEU A 37 -10.16 -20.06 -3.79
CA LEU A 37 -10.19 -18.88 -2.94
C LEU A 37 -11.42 -18.88 -2.04
N LEU A 38 -12.61 -19.15 -2.57
CA LEU A 38 -13.84 -19.24 -1.78
C LEU A 38 -13.71 -20.33 -0.69
N GLU A 39 -13.12 -21.48 -1.00
CA GLU A 39 -12.86 -22.56 -0.05
C GLU A 39 -11.94 -22.10 1.09
N ARG A 40 -10.89 -21.30 0.81
CA ARG A 40 -10.07 -20.69 1.87
C ARG A 40 -10.84 -19.67 2.73
N GLN A 41 -11.89 -19.05 2.19
CA GLN A 41 -12.69 -18.08 2.95
C GLN A 41 -13.79 -18.72 3.79
N ILE A 42 -14.50 -19.72 3.27
CA ILE A 42 -15.72 -20.29 3.89
C ILE A 42 -15.72 -21.82 3.99
N GLY A 43 -14.59 -22.47 3.74
CA GLY A 43 -14.45 -23.93 3.84
C GLY A 43 -15.37 -24.70 2.88
N GLU A 44 -15.88 -25.83 3.34
CA GLU A 44 -16.74 -26.75 2.56
C GLU A 44 -17.98 -26.08 1.96
N ARG A 45 -18.44 -24.98 2.55
CA ARG A 45 -19.59 -24.22 2.05
C ARG A 45 -19.38 -23.60 0.67
N ALA A 46 -18.13 -23.46 0.23
CA ALA A 46 -17.82 -23.03 -1.15
C ALA A 46 -18.48 -23.95 -2.20
N SER A 47 -18.63 -25.26 -1.91
CA SER A 47 -19.26 -26.23 -2.80
C SER A 47 -20.77 -26.01 -3.00
N GLU A 48 -21.42 -25.23 -2.14
CA GLU A 48 -22.84 -24.85 -2.27
C GLU A 48 -23.07 -23.74 -3.29
N ILE A 49 -22.00 -23.06 -3.72
CA ILE A 49 -22.05 -21.88 -4.61
C ILE A 49 -21.84 -22.31 -6.06
N LYS A 50 -22.75 -21.92 -6.92
CA LYS A 50 -22.63 -22.16 -8.36
C LYS A 50 -21.80 -21.04 -8.99
N LEU A 51 -20.67 -21.40 -9.60
CA LEU A 51 -19.80 -20.48 -10.34
C LEU A 51 -19.96 -20.67 -11.84
N GLU A 52 -20.14 -19.58 -12.58
CA GLU A 52 -20.30 -19.58 -14.04
C GLU A 52 -19.45 -18.48 -14.69
N VAL A 53 -18.91 -18.76 -15.87
CA VAL A 53 -18.20 -17.77 -16.68
C VAL A 53 -19.16 -17.07 -17.63
N ILE A 54 -19.08 -15.74 -17.68
CA ILE A 54 -19.82 -14.90 -18.64
C ILE A 54 -18.86 -14.10 -19.50
N ALA A 55 -19.33 -13.58 -20.63
CA ALA A 55 -18.53 -12.70 -21.47
C ALA A 55 -18.35 -11.34 -20.79
N PRO A 56 -17.16 -10.69 -20.95
CA PRO A 56 -16.98 -9.30 -20.56
C PRO A 56 -17.89 -8.37 -21.38
N GLU A 57 -18.31 -7.27 -20.79
CA GLU A 57 -19.15 -6.29 -21.47
C GLU A 57 -18.27 -5.15 -22.02
N ASN A 58 -18.31 -4.95 -23.33
CA ASN A 58 -17.45 -3.95 -24.01
C ASN A 58 -15.95 -4.11 -23.69
N GLY A 59 -15.48 -5.35 -23.49
CA GLY A 59 -14.11 -5.66 -23.11
C GLY A 59 -13.75 -5.33 -21.65
N LYS A 60 -14.76 -5.01 -20.84
CA LYS A 60 -14.60 -4.70 -19.40
C LYS A 60 -15.09 -5.86 -18.55
N GLU A 61 -14.46 -6.09 -17.42
CA GLU A 61 -14.88 -7.12 -16.48
C GLU A 61 -16.28 -6.87 -15.96
N THR A 62 -17.05 -7.95 -15.88
CA THR A 62 -18.47 -7.93 -15.50
C THR A 62 -18.74 -9.08 -14.55
N PHE A 63 -19.58 -8.86 -13.56
CA PHE A 63 -20.10 -9.92 -12.71
C PHE A 63 -21.62 -9.86 -12.58
N GLU A 64 -22.21 -11.01 -12.19
CA GLU A 64 -23.60 -11.14 -11.78
C GLU A 64 -23.69 -11.92 -10.47
N ILE A 65 -24.62 -11.52 -9.63
CA ILE A 65 -25.01 -12.21 -8.39
C ILE A 65 -26.49 -12.47 -8.44
N GLU A 66 -26.90 -13.71 -8.17
CA GLU A 66 -28.31 -14.08 -8.02
C GLU A 66 -28.42 -15.19 -6.96
N ALA A 67 -29.35 -15.04 -6.00
CA ALA A 67 -29.67 -16.12 -5.09
C ALA A 67 -31.17 -16.30 -5.02
N ARG A 68 -31.63 -17.54 -5.20
CA ARG A 68 -33.07 -17.91 -5.14
C ARG A 68 -33.24 -19.23 -4.45
N GLN A 69 -34.15 -19.29 -3.48
CA GLN A 69 -34.50 -20.53 -2.78
C GLN A 69 -33.27 -21.25 -2.21
N GLY A 70 -32.33 -20.49 -1.67
CA GLY A 70 -31.10 -21.00 -1.07
C GLY A 70 -30.00 -21.40 -2.04
N VAL A 71 -30.14 -21.18 -3.34
CA VAL A 71 -29.11 -21.45 -4.34
C VAL A 71 -28.46 -20.14 -4.74
N LEU A 72 -27.19 -19.94 -4.37
CA LEU A 72 -26.37 -18.81 -4.80
C LEU A 72 -25.66 -19.13 -6.10
N THR A 73 -25.83 -18.27 -7.10
CA THR A 73 -25.12 -18.32 -8.38
C THR A 73 -24.31 -17.04 -8.57
N LEU A 74 -23.00 -17.18 -8.72
CA LEU A 74 -22.09 -16.11 -9.07
C LEU A 74 -21.60 -16.31 -10.50
N ARG A 75 -21.68 -15.25 -11.31
CA ARG A 75 -21.18 -15.25 -12.69
C ARG A 75 -20.14 -14.16 -12.84
N GLY A 76 -19.03 -14.45 -13.49
CA GLY A 76 -17.95 -13.50 -13.70
C GLY A 76 -17.26 -13.69 -15.03
N SER A 77 -16.78 -12.59 -15.61
CA SER A 77 -15.99 -12.63 -16.85
C SER A 77 -14.51 -12.96 -16.60
N SER A 78 -14.07 -12.96 -15.35
CA SER A 78 -12.74 -13.31 -14.88
C SER A 78 -12.81 -13.92 -13.48
N THR A 79 -11.72 -14.53 -13.02
CA THR A 79 -11.58 -15.03 -11.65
C THR A 79 -11.76 -13.92 -10.62
N VAL A 80 -11.13 -12.75 -10.85
CA VAL A 80 -11.26 -11.57 -9.98
C VAL A 80 -12.71 -11.08 -9.92
N ALA A 81 -13.43 -11.08 -11.05
CA ALA A 81 -14.84 -10.69 -11.07
C ALA A 81 -15.72 -11.65 -10.24
N LEU A 82 -15.45 -12.97 -10.27
CA LEU A 82 -16.12 -13.94 -9.41
C LEU A 82 -15.82 -13.72 -7.93
N CYS A 83 -14.55 -13.44 -7.58
CA CYS A 83 -14.14 -13.17 -6.20
C CYS A 83 -14.78 -11.89 -5.66
N TYR A 84 -14.83 -10.81 -6.46
CA TYR A 84 -15.49 -9.56 -6.08
C TYR A 84 -17.02 -9.73 -5.96
N ALA A 85 -17.65 -10.50 -6.84
CA ALA A 85 -19.06 -10.85 -6.72
C ALA A 85 -19.35 -11.56 -5.39
N PHE A 86 -18.49 -12.50 -5.00
CA PHE A 86 -18.60 -13.20 -3.71
C PHE A 86 -18.47 -12.24 -2.53
N HIS A 87 -17.45 -11.37 -2.52
CA HIS A 87 -17.27 -10.37 -1.49
C HIS A 87 -18.46 -9.41 -1.38
N THR A 88 -19.01 -8.97 -2.51
CA THR A 88 -20.21 -8.14 -2.57
C THR A 88 -21.41 -8.85 -1.96
N TYR A 89 -21.65 -10.12 -2.29
CA TYR A 89 -22.74 -10.90 -1.72
C TYR A 89 -22.59 -11.10 -0.22
N LEU A 90 -21.40 -11.41 0.26
CA LEU A 90 -21.13 -11.51 1.70
C LEU A 90 -21.49 -10.24 2.46
N ARG A 91 -21.09 -9.08 1.92
CA ARG A 91 -21.37 -7.79 2.54
C ARG A 91 -22.86 -7.43 2.50
N GLU A 92 -23.49 -7.52 1.33
CA GLU A 92 -24.83 -6.99 1.11
C GLU A 92 -25.94 -7.94 1.59
N ALA A 93 -25.75 -9.24 1.41
CA ALA A 93 -26.78 -10.25 1.74
C ALA A 93 -26.51 -10.98 3.06
N CYS A 94 -25.24 -11.27 3.39
CA CYS A 94 -24.89 -12.04 4.58
C CYS A 94 -24.45 -11.15 5.76
N GLN A 95 -24.31 -9.84 5.55
CA GLN A 95 -23.79 -8.89 6.55
C GLN A 95 -22.48 -9.41 7.19
N SER A 96 -21.58 -9.88 6.34
CA SER A 96 -20.34 -10.53 6.73
C SER A 96 -19.16 -9.90 6.01
N MET A 97 -18.04 -9.77 6.71
CA MET A 97 -16.82 -9.18 6.19
C MET A 97 -15.58 -9.83 6.78
N LYS A 98 -14.58 -10.03 5.94
CA LYS A 98 -13.22 -10.41 6.34
C LYS A 98 -12.23 -9.38 5.85
N THR A 99 -11.34 -8.95 6.74
CA THR A 99 -10.41 -7.86 6.48
C THR A 99 -9.10 -8.06 7.26
N TRP A 100 -8.18 -7.09 7.27
CA TRP A 100 -6.86 -7.24 7.91
C TRP A 100 -6.95 -7.41 9.43
N SER A 101 -7.83 -6.66 10.09
CA SER A 101 -7.98 -6.69 11.55
C SER A 101 -8.78 -7.89 12.06
N GLY A 102 -9.33 -8.73 11.19
CA GLY A 102 -10.12 -9.91 11.57
C GLY A 102 -11.33 -10.16 10.68
N GLU A 103 -12.33 -10.81 11.24
CA GLU A 103 -13.53 -11.16 10.50
C GLU A 103 -14.80 -11.07 11.36
N HIS A 104 -15.89 -10.68 10.71
CA HIS A 104 -17.26 -10.86 11.14
C HIS A 104 -17.95 -11.76 10.11
N MET A 105 -17.96 -13.08 10.35
CA MET A 105 -18.45 -14.06 9.39
C MET A 105 -19.63 -14.82 10.00
N THR A 106 -20.82 -14.26 9.83
CA THR A 106 -22.09 -14.89 10.27
C THR A 106 -22.82 -15.42 9.05
N LEU A 107 -22.35 -16.58 8.53
CA LEU A 107 -22.96 -17.19 7.35
C LEU A 107 -24.31 -17.81 7.69
N PRO A 108 -25.41 -17.40 7.04
CA PRO A 108 -26.73 -18.01 7.21
C PRO A 108 -26.71 -19.48 6.81
N ALA A 109 -27.52 -20.33 7.48
CA ALA A 109 -27.62 -21.75 7.15
C ALA A 109 -28.12 -21.98 5.70
N VAL A 110 -28.93 -21.06 5.19
CA VAL A 110 -29.43 -21.03 3.81
C VAL A 110 -29.03 -19.70 3.20
N TRP A 111 -28.49 -19.72 1.99
CA TRP A 111 -28.10 -18.50 1.29
C TRP A 111 -29.32 -17.58 1.11
N PRO A 112 -29.28 -16.33 1.61
CA PRO A 112 -30.39 -15.36 1.47
C PRO A 112 -30.72 -15.09 0.03
N ASP A 113 -32.01 -14.97 -0.28
CA ASP A 113 -32.46 -14.56 -1.60
C ASP A 113 -31.88 -13.19 -1.96
N TYR A 114 -31.38 -13.07 -3.19
CA TYR A 114 -30.77 -11.86 -3.68
C TYR A 114 -31.17 -11.65 -5.14
N ALA A 115 -31.79 -10.49 -5.43
CA ALA A 115 -32.21 -10.18 -6.78
C ALA A 115 -31.01 -10.06 -7.71
N LEU A 116 -31.20 -10.43 -9.00
CA LEU A 116 -30.12 -10.35 -9.96
C LEU A 116 -29.48 -8.94 -9.95
N LYS A 117 -28.22 -8.89 -9.54
CA LYS A 117 -27.35 -7.71 -9.65
C LYS A 117 -26.32 -7.99 -10.73
N ARG A 118 -26.25 -7.14 -11.76
CA ARG A 118 -25.20 -7.15 -12.79
C ARG A 118 -24.43 -5.86 -12.71
N GLN A 119 -23.10 -5.94 -12.74
CA GLN A 119 -22.24 -4.76 -12.71
C GLN A 119 -21.01 -4.99 -13.61
N THR A 120 -20.67 -3.93 -14.35
CA THR A 120 -19.51 -3.88 -15.24
C THR A 120 -18.61 -2.74 -14.76
N THR A 121 -17.32 -3.01 -14.53
CA THR A 121 -16.37 -1.96 -14.17
C THR A 121 -16.12 -1.03 -15.36
N PRO A 122 -15.99 0.29 -15.16
CA PRO A 122 -15.60 1.20 -16.23
C PRO A 122 -14.11 1.12 -16.58
N TYR A 123 -13.30 0.47 -15.73
CA TYR A 123 -11.85 0.44 -15.81
C TYR A 123 -11.33 -0.89 -16.38
N GLN A 124 -10.25 -0.81 -17.16
CA GLN A 124 -9.50 -2.01 -17.57
C GLN A 124 -8.68 -2.56 -16.40
N PHE A 125 -8.01 -1.67 -15.64
CA PHE A 125 -7.17 -2.05 -14.51
C PHE A 125 -7.67 -1.48 -13.20
N ARG A 126 -7.53 -2.27 -12.12
CA ARG A 126 -7.60 -1.87 -10.72
C ARG A 126 -6.25 -2.15 -10.10
N TYR A 127 -5.43 -1.08 -10.06
CA TYR A 127 -4.04 -1.10 -9.59
C TYR A 127 -3.98 -1.10 -8.07
N PHE A 128 -3.03 -1.83 -7.49
CA PHE A 128 -2.82 -1.85 -6.05
C PHE A 128 -1.34 -1.97 -5.68
N LEU A 129 -0.97 -1.37 -4.54
CA LEU A 129 0.33 -1.26 -3.91
C LEU A 129 1.20 -0.13 -4.46
N ASN A 130 2.08 0.34 -3.57
CA ASN A 130 3.15 1.30 -3.82
C ASN A 130 4.50 0.60 -3.69
N VAL A 131 5.56 1.14 -4.27
CA VAL A 131 6.92 0.64 -4.02
C VAL A 131 7.23 0.68 -2.52
N CYS A 132 6.83 1.75 -1.82
CA CYS A 132 7.05 1.93 -0.38
C CYS A 132 6.30 0.90 0.50
N THR A 133 5.23 0.27 0.00
CA THR A 133 4.53 -0.79 0.75
C THR A 133 5.46 -1.95 1.11
N PHE A 134 6.41 -2.26 0.20
CA PHE A 134 7.42 -3.31 0.40
C PHE A 134 8.47 -2.96 1.48
N GLY A 135 8.47 -1.74 2.00
CA GLY A 135 9.25 -1.32 3.16
C GLY A 135 8.38 -1.12 4.40
N TYR A 136 7.32 -0.32 4.28
CA TYR A 136 6.53 0.07 5.46
C TYR A 136 5.58 -1.01 5.99
N THR A 137 5.29 -2.07 5.21
CA THR A 137 4.38 -3.13 5.66
C THR A 137 4.86 -4.53 5.31
N ALA A 138 5.35 -4.75 4.10
CA ALA A 138 5.60 -6.09 3.57
C ALA A 138 7.07 -6.54 3.49
N PRO A 139 8.11 -5.88 4.10
CA PRO A 139 9.48 -6.29 3.89
C PRO A 139 9.78 -7.69 4.44
N TYR A 140 9.06 -8.07 5.50
CA TYR A 140 9.24 -9.33 6.21
C TYR A 140 8.02 -10.25 6.13
N TRP A 141 7.14 -10.06 5.14
CA TRP A 141 6.03 -10.98 4.94
C TRP A 141 6.51 -12.31 4.37
N ASP A 142 6.07 -13.38 4.99
CA ASP A 142 6.19 -14.74 4.49
C ASP A 142 5.11 -15.08 3.47
N TRP A 143 5.10 -16.34 3.01
CA TRP A 143 4.08 -16.80 2.06
C TRP A 143 2.67 -16.76 2.64
N ASP A 144 2.49 -17.16 3.89
CA ASP A 144 1.16 -17.25 4.50
C ASP A 144 0.50 -15.86 4.62
N ARG A 145 1.32 -14.81 4.88
CA ARG A 145 0.82 -13.44 4.89
C ARG A 145 0.56 -12.93 3.46
N TRP A 146 1.45 -13.23 2.50
CA TRP A 146 1.25 -12.86 1.09
C TRP A 146 0.02 -13.54 0.48
N GLU A 147 -0.24 -14.84 0.78
CA GLU A 147 -1.42 -15.54 0.28
C GLU A 147 -2.71 -14.86 0.73
N LYS A 148 -2.79 -14.46 2.02
CA LYS A 148 -3.93 -13.72 2.56
C LYS A 148 -4.10 -12.36 1.87
N GLU A 149 -3.00 -11.67 1.56
CA GLU A 149 -3.08 -10.38 0.88
C GLU A 149 -3.53 -10.52 -0.58
N ILE A 150 -3.04 -11.52 -1.29
CA ILE A 150 -3.46 -11.77 -2.69
C ILE A 150 -4.95 -12.17 -2.73
N ASP A 151 -5.42 -12.98 -1.80
CA ASP A 151 -6.84 -13.29 -1.66
C ASP A 151 -7.66 -12.03 -1.32
N TRP A 152 -7.15 -11.17 -0.42
CA TRP A 152 -7.78 -9.89 -0.09
C TRP A 152 -7.90 -8.98 -1.32
N MET A 153 -6.84 -8.88 -2.13
CA MET A 153 -6.83 -8.13 -3.39
C MET A 153 -7.87 -8.67 -4.37
N ALA A 154 -7.94 -9.99 -4.57
CA ALA A 154 -8.91 -10.61 -5.47
C ALA A 154 -10.36 -10.36 -5.04
N LEU A 155 -10.64 -10.48 -3.75
CA LEU A 155 -11.96 -10.19 -3.16
C LEU A 155 -12.38 -8.72 -3.34
N ARG A 156 -11.43 -7.82 -3.51
CA ARG A 156 -11.69 -6.38 -3.73
C ARG A 156 -11.50 -5.95 -5.19
N GLY A 157 -11.41 -6.94 -6.08
CA GLY A 157 -11.43 -6.69 -7.50
C GLY A 157 -10.14 -6.16 -8.10
N VAL A 158 -9.02 -6.22 -7.36
CA VAL A 158 -7.69 -5.85 -7.86
C VAL A 158 -7.25 -6.83 -8.95
N ASN A 159 -6.82 -6.32 -10.11
CA ASN A 159 -6.32 -7.14 -11.20
C ASN A 159 -4.94 -6.71 -11.71
N MET A 160 -4.34 -5.64 -11.17
CA MET A 160 -3.01 -5.16 -11.56
C MET A 160 -2.18 -4.80 -10.31
N PRO A 161 -1.73 -5.80 -9.53
CA PRO A 161 -0.91 -5.56 -8.35
C PRO A 161 0.56 -5.32 -8.70
N LEU A 162 1.27 -4.50 -7.89
CA LEU A 162 2.72 -4.39 -7.96
C LEU A 162 3.39 -5.63 -7.33
N ALA A 163 4.42 -6.17 -7.96
CA ALA A 163 5.09 -7.42 -7.56
C ALA A 163 6.61 -7.32 -7.70
N THR A 164 7.26 -6.58 -6.81
CA THR A 164 8.70 -6.25 -6.88
C THR A 164 9.59 -7.08 -5.94
N VAL A 165 9.06 -8.09 -5.28
CA VAL A 165 9.85 -9.02 -4.45
C VAL A 165 10.95 -9.66 -5.30
N ALA A 166 12.13 -9.91 -4.73
CA ALA A 166 13.32 -10.45 -5.38
C ALA A 166 13.96 -9.57 -6.48
N SER A 167 13.65 -8.27 -6.55
CA SER A 167 14.33 -7.34 -7.47
C SER A 167 15.86 -7.39 -7.31
N GLU A 168 16.32 -7.46 -6.07
CA GLU A 168 17.74 -7.43 -5.70
C GLU A 168 18.47 -8.69 -6.19
N ALA A 169 17.82 -9.86 -6.16
CA ALA A 169 18.38 -11.11 -6.67
C ALA A 169 18.57 -11.07 -8.20
N ILE A 170 17.67 -10.42 -8.91
CA ILE A 170 17.84 -10.21 -10.36
C ILE A 170 18.91 -9.15 -10.64
N ALA A 171 18.94 -8.06 -9.87
CA ALA A 171 19.97 -7.03 -9.98
C ALA A 171 21.37 -7.61 -9.71
N GLU A 172 21.53 -8.49 -8.72
CA GLU A 172 22.80 -9.18 -8.42
C GLU A 172 23.30 -9.95 -9.65
N ARG A 173 22.45 -10.73 -10.31
CA ARG A 173 22.82 -11.47 -11.53
C ARG A 173 23.29 -10.56 -12.66
N VAL A 174 22.63 -9.41 -12.82
CA VAL A 174 23.01 -8.40 -13.82
C VAL A 174 24.37 -7.80 -13.50
N TRP A 175 24.61 -7.39 -12.25
CA TRP A 175 25.88 -6.79 -11.85
C TRP A 175 27.05 -7.76 -11.89
N LEU A 176 26.85 -9.05 -11.58
CA LEU A 176 27.85 -10.11 -11.78
C LEU A 176 28.26 -10.21 -13.26
N LYS A 177 27.29 -10.18 -14.19
CA LYS A 177 27.55 -10.18 -15.63
C LYS A 177 28.24 -8.91 -16.12
N MET A 178 28.01 -7.79 -15.43
CA MET A 178 28.70 -6.51 -15.68
C MET A 178 30.10 -6.47 -15.06
N GLY A 179 30.58 -7.59 -14.45
CA GLY A 179 31.94 -7.74 -13.95
C GLY A 179 32.19 -7.18 -12.54
N LEU A 180 31.13 -6.96 -11.76
CA LEU A 180 31.26 -6.65 -10.34
C LEU A 180 31.44 -7.92 -9.53
N LYS A 181 32.09 -7.80 -8.36
CA LYS A 181 32.23 -8.89 -7.38
C LYS A 181 31.00 -8.91 -6.45
N GLU A 182 30.71 -10.07 -5.89
CA GLU A 182 29.61 -10.25 -4.93
C GLU A 182 29.67 -9.26 -3.75
N GLU A 183 30.88 -8.99 -3.22
CA GLU A 183 31.08 -8.04 -2.12
C GLU A 183 30.72 -6.61 -2.53
N GLU A 184 31.09 -6.19 -3.75
CA GLU A 184 30.78 -4.87 -4.33
C GLU A 184 29.27 -4.72 -4.52
N ILE A 185 28.58 -5.79 -4.93
CA ILE A 185 27.13 -5.81 -5.14
C ILE A 185 26.39 -5.80 -3.82
N ARG A 186 26.80 -6.62 -2.85
CA ARG A 186 26.19 -6.62 -1.51
C ARG A 186 26.30 -5.27 -0.81
N ALA A 187 27.41 -4.57 -0.96
CA ALA A 187 27.59 -3.23 -0.42
C ALA A 187 26.66 -2.18 -1.07
N PHE A 188 26.09 -2.46 -2.23
CA PHE A 188 25.16 -1.56 -2.92
C PHE A 188 23.75 -1.57 -2.33
N PHE A 189 23.27 -2.74 -1.84
CA PHE A 189 21.91 -2.89 -1.35
C PHE A 189 21.74 -2.27 0.05
N THR A 190 20.55 -1.70 0.29
CA THR A 190 20.11 -1.27 1.63
C THR A 190 19.67 -2.46 2.48
N GLY A 191 19.40 -2.25 3.75
CA GLY A 191 18.69 -3.23 4.59
C GLY A 191 17.25 -3.49 4.10
N PRO A 192 16.65 -4.65 4.47
CA PRO A 192 15.39 -5.13 3.88
C PRO A 192 14.23 -4.12 3.92
N ALA A 193 14.02 -3.44 5.04
CA ALA A 193 12.94 -2.48 5.19
C ALA A 193 13.16 -1.20 4.36
N HIS A 194 14.38 -0.91 3.92
CA HIS A 194 14.73 0.27 3.13
C HIS A 194 14.90 -0.02 1.62
N LEU A 195 14.69 -1.26 1.17
CA LEU A 195 14.77 -1.65 -0.26
C LEU A 195 13.88 -0.82 -1.21
N PRO A 196 12.68 -0.34 -0.84
CA PRO A 196 11.91 0.54 -1.72
C PRO A 196 12.68 1.75 -2.21
N TRP A 197 13.41 2.43 -1.34
CA TRP A 197 14.19 3.63 -1.69
C TRP A 197 15.46 3.29 -2.47
N HIS A 198 16.00 2.08 -2.28
CA HIS A 198 17.02 1.52 -3.16
C HIS A 198 16.48 1.28 -4.59
N ARG A 199 15.30 0.65 -4.70
CA ARG A 199 14.63 0.36 -5.99
C ARG A 199 14.28 1.63 -6.79
N MET A 200 13.91 2.71 -6.08
CA MET A 200 13.64 4.02 -6.67
C MET A 200 14.91 4.86 -6.89
N GLY A 201 16.10 4.35 -6.50
CA GLY A 201 17.38 5.05 -6.64
C GLY A 201 17.61 6.21 -5.67
N ASN A 202 16.83 6.30 -4.60
CA ASN A 202 16.99 7.32 -3.57
C ASN A 202 18.21 7.07 -2.68
N LEU A 203 18.47 5.79 -2.34
CA LEU A 203 19.51 5.38 -1.39
C LEU A 203 20.28 4.16 -1.83
N ASN A 204 21.57 4.14 -1.48
CA ASN A 204 22.43 2.96 -1.56
C ASN A 204 22.98 2.65 -0.17
N SER A 205 23.26 1.38 0.12
CA SER A 205 24.04 0.91 1.28
C SER A 205 23.44 1.21 2.68
N TRP A 206 22.36 1.98 2.76
CA TRP A 206 21.79 2.38 4.05
C TRP A 206 21.27 1.17 4.84
N ASP A 207 21.76 1.02 6.06
CA ASP A 207 21.35 -0.03 7.00
C ASP A 207 21.49 -1.48 6.46
N GLY A 208 22.36 -1.66 5.43
CA GLY A 208 22.73 -2.93 4.85
C GLY A 208 23.99 -3.54 5.51
N PRO A 209 24.57 -4.58 4.93
CA PRO A 209 24.15 -5.29 3.72
C PRO A 209 23.05 -6.33 3.95
N LEU A 210 22.46 -6.85 2.85
CA LEU A 210 21.58 -8.03 2.91
C LEU A 210 22.41 -9.29 3.24
N SER A 211 21.79 -10.26 3.94
CA SER A 211 22.43 -11.57 4.18
C SER A 211 22.53 -12.43 2.91
N GLU A 212 23.39 -13.44 2.93
CA GLU A 212 23.60 -14.31 1.76
C GLU A 212 22.33 -15.09 1.38
N GLY A 213 21.56 -15.56 2.37
CA GLY A 213 20.33 -16.33 2.15
C GLY A 213 19.14 -15.50 1.70
N TRP A 214 19.19 -14.17 1.82
CA TRP A 214 18.05 -13.28 1.54
C TRP A 214 17.55 -13.43 0.10
N GLN A 215 18.44 -13.31 -0.91
CA GLN A 215 18.05 -13.36 -2.32
C GLN A 215 17.40 -14.69 -2.71
N GLU A 216 17.95 -15.82 -2.25
CA GLU A 216 17.35 -17.14 -2.54
C GLU A 216 15.97 -17.30 -1.92
N ALA A 217 15.81 -16.84 -0.69
CA ALA A 217 14.52 -16.88 -0.01
C ALA A 217 13.48 -16.00 -0.70
N GLN A 218 13.87 -14.80 -1.14
CA GLN A 218 13.00 -13.89 -1.91
C GLN A 218 12.62 -14.46 -3.28
N ILE A 219 13.52 -15.15 -3.98
CA ILE A 219 13.18 -15.84 -5.25
C ILE A 219 12.10 -16.90 -5.02
N LYS A 220 12.26 -17.74 -3.99
CA LYS A 220 11.26 -18.77 -3.65
C LYS A 220 9.89 -18.16 -3.31
N LEU A 221 9.88 -17.05 -2.60
CA LEU A 221 8.68 -16.31 -2.25
C LEU A 221 8.02 -15.71 -3.50
N GLN A 222 8.81 -15.06 -4.37
CA GLN A 222 8.29 -14.39 -5.57
C GLN A 222 7.68 -15.38 -6.58
N HIS A 223 8.23 -16.58 -6.69
CA HIS A 223 7.59 -17.65 -7.48
C HIS A 223 6.17 -17.97 -7.00
N LYS A 224 5.96 -18.06 -5.69
CA LYS A 224 4.63 -18.32 -5.10
C LYS A 224 3.68 -17.14 -5.33
N ILE A 225 4.16 -15.90 -5.13
CA ILE A 225 3.39 -14.68 -5.33
C ILE A 225 2.91 -14.58 -6.78
N LEU A 226 3.83 -14.65 -7.75
CA LEU A 226 3.49 -14.52 -9.17
C LEU A 226 2.62 -15.67 -9.67
N LYS A 227 2.85 -16.88 -9.18
CA LYS A 227 2.01 -18.04 -9.50
C LYS A 227 0.57 -17.78 -9.07
N ARG A 228 0.35 -17.39 -7.80
CA ARG A 228 -0.99 -17.13 -7.26
C ARG A 228 -1.67 -15.95 -7.96
N MET A 229 -0.97 -14.84 -8.18
CA MET A 229 -1.53 -13.69 -8.91
C MET A 229 -2.00 -14.08 -10.32
N ARG A 230 -1.18 -14.84 -11.07
CA ARG A 230 -1.52 -15.30 -12.41
C ARG A 230 -2.67 -16.34 -12.42
N GLU A 231 -2.71 -17.26 -11.45
CA GLU A 231 -3.83 -18.20 -11.26
C GLU A 231 -5.15 -17.47 -11.05
N LEU A 232 -5.15 -16.37 -10.31
CA LEU A 232 -6.31 -15.52 -10.09
C LEU A 232 -6.62 -14.58 -11.29
N GLY A 233 -5.82 -14.65 -12.37
CA GLY A 233 -6.01 -13.83 -13.58
C GLY A 233 -5.57 -12.37 -13.40
N MET A 234 -4.71 -12.07 -12.42
CA MET A 234 -4.12 -10.75 -12.25
C MET A 234 -2.94 -10.55 -13.21
N GLU A 235 -2.69 -9.29 -13.57
CA GLU A 235 -1.57 -8.84 -14.39
C GLU A 235 -0.52 -8.15 -13.48
N PRO A 236 0.44 -8.89 -12.90
CA PRO A 236 1.40 -8.31 -11.98
C PRO A 236 2.34 -7.34 -12.70
N VAL A 237 2.70 -6.24 -12.02
CA VAL A 237 3.69 -5.26 -12.48
C VAL A 237 5.05 -5.65 -11.90
N ALA A 238 5.97 -6.06 -12.77
CA ALA A 238 7.34 -6.46 -12.43
C ALA A 238 8.28 -5.24 -12.36
N PRO A 239 9.43 -5.31 -11.64
CA PRO A 239 10.42 -4.25 -11.66
C PRO A 239 11.20 -4.22 -12.97
N ALA A 240 11.77 -3.04 -13.30
CA ALA A 240 12.73 -2.85 -14.37
C ALA A 240 13.89 -1.95 -13.92
N PHE A 241 14.93 -1.84 -14.76
CA PHE A 241 16.07 -0.98 -14.50
C PHE A 241 15.69 0.50 -14.62
N ALA A 242 15.98 1.30 -13.59
CA ALA A 242 15.62 2.71 -13.53
C ALA A 242 16.80 3.69 -13.79
N GLY A 243 17.97 3.16 -14.15
CA GLY A 243 19.15 3.98 -14.47
C GLY A 243 20.14 4.16 -13.32
N PHE A 244 19.92 3.55 -12.16
CA PHE A 244 20.81 3.66 -11.00
C PHE A 244 21.83 2.52 -10.96
N VAL A 245 23.07 2.85 -10.63
CA VAL A 245 24.19 1.90 -10.68
C VAL A 245 24.98 1.87 -9.37
N PRO A 246 25.65 0.73 -9.04
CA PRO A 246 26.57 0.66 -7.92
C PRO A 246 27.74 1.63 -8.05
N MET A 247 28.23 2.17 -6.93
CA MET A 247 29.44 2.98 -6.88
C MET A 247 30.63 2.24 -7.51
N ALA A 248 30.79 0.94 -7.22
CA ALA A 248 31.86 0.12 -7.81
C ALA A 248 31.79 0.04 -9.34
N PHE A 249 30.59 0.10 -9.94
CA PHE A 249 30.45 0.21 -11.39
C PHE A 249 30.93 1.58 -11.90
N ALA A 250 30.54 2.66 -11.23
CA ALA A 250 30.96 4.00 -11.59
C ALA A 250 32.48 4.18 -11.46
N GLU A 251 33.11 3.60 -10.45
CA GLU A 251 34.58 3.62 -10.25
C GLU A 251 35.34 2.86 -11.35
N LYS A 252 34.75 1.78 -11.87
CA LYS A 252 35.36 0.99 -12.98
C LYS A 252 35.19 1.64 -14.35
N HIS A 253 34.28 2.59 -14.47
CA HIS A 253 33.93 3.30 -15.71
C HIS A 253 34.01 4.82 -15.54
N PRO A 254 35.17 5.39 -15.14
CA PRO A 254 35.30 6.83 -14.88
C PRO A 254 35.12 7.70 -16.14
N GLU A 255 35.19 7.10 -17.33
CA GLU A 255 34.93 7.77 -18.62
C GLU A 255 33.46 8.12 -18.81
N ILE A 256 32.53 7.49 -18.05
CA ILE A 256 31.11 7.79 -18.08
C ILE A 256 30.82 8.92 -17.11
N GLY A 257 30.25 9.98 -17.58
CA GLY A 257 29.91 11.14 -16.75
C GLY A 257 28.69 10.92 -15.86
N PHE A 258 28.80 10.00 -14.87
CA PHE A 258 27.72 9.74 -13.91
C PHE A 258 27.30 11.00 -13.19
N LYS A 259 26.03 11.07 -12.82
CA LYS A 259 25.48 12.10 -11.95
C LYS A 259 25.20 11.50 -10.56
N HIS A 260 25.41 12.32 -9.53
CA HIS A 260 24.99 12.03 -8.18
C HIS A 260 23.67 12.71 -7.91
N LEU A 261 22.71 12.01 -7.32
CA LEU A 261 21.44 12.56 -6.90
C LEU A 261 21.31 12.45 -5.38
N GLU A 262 21.06 13.60 -4.76
CA GLU A 262 20.82 13.71 -3.33
C GLU A 262 19.32 13.45 -3.02
N TRP A 263 19.06 12.76 -1.92
CA TRP A 263 17.71 12.55 -1.42
C TRP A 263 17.69 12.55 0.11
N GLY A 264 16.65 13.14 0.70
CA GLY A 264 16.28 12.98 2.11
C GLY A 264 17.29 13.42 3.16
N GLY A 265 18.33 14.21 2.78
CA GLY A 265 19.35 14.72 3.70
C GLY A 265 20.36 13.67 4.19
N PHE A 266 20.54 12.59 3.45
CA PHE A 266 21.54 11.58 3.73
C PHE A 266 22.95 12.05 3.31
N ASP A 267 23.98 11.48 3.96
CA ASP A 267 25.37 11.69 3.58
C ASP A 267 25.63 11.28 2.11
N GLU A 268 26.57 11.97 1.43
CA GLU A 268 26.95 11.75 0.03
C GLU A 268 27.26 10.28 -0.29
N LYS A 269 27.82 9.51 0.65
CA LYS A 269 28.13 8.07 0.47
C LYS A 269 26.90 7.19 0.22
N TYR A 270 25.69 7.69 0.53
CA TYR A 270 24.42 7.00 0.30
C TYR A 270 23.69 7.46 -0.97
N ASN A 271 24.23 8.47 -1.66
CA ASN A 271 23.65 9.02 -2.87
C ASN A 271 23.72 8.04 -4.04
N ALA A 272 22.72 8.11 -4.92
CA ALA A 272 22.67 7.28 -6.10
C ALA A 272 23.56 7.80 -7.24
N TYR A 273 24.20 6.89 -7.94
CA TYR A 273 24.89 7.13 -9.21
C TYR A 273 23.89 6.90 -10.35
N VAL A 274 23.69 7.93 -11.18
CA VAL A 274 22.77 7.86 -12.32
C VAL A 274 23.54 7.76 -13.61
N LEU A 275 23.19 6.75 -14.40
CA LEU A 275 23.76 6.50 -15.71
C LEU A 275 23.22 7.52 -16.72
N PRO A 276 24.07 8.23 -17.50
CA PRO A 276 23.61 9.07 -18.59
C PRO A 276 22.77 8.28 -19.61
N PRO A 277 21.71 8.87 -20.18
CA PRO A 277 20.77 8.15 -21.04
C PRO A 277 21.34 7.76 -22.41
N ASP A 278 22.40 8.45 -22.86
CA ASP A 278 23.05 8.24 -24.16
C ASP A 278 24.17 7.19 -24.14
N THR A 279 24.41 6.54 -22.99
CA THR A 279 25.41 5.46 -22.91
C THR A 279 24.83 4.14 -23.41
N PRO A 280 25.63 3.27 -24.08
CA PRO A 280 25.18 1.95 -24.47
C PRO A 280 24.81 1.07 -23.27
N TYR A 281 25.42 1.31 -22.12
CA TYR A 281 25.19 0.57 -20.87
C TYR A 281 23.74 0.70 -20.38
N PHE A 282 23.06 1.84 -20.60
CA PHE A 282 21.68 1.99 -20.17
C PHE A 282 20.77 0.92 -20.79
N ASN A 283 20.90 0.76 -22.11
CA ASN A 283 20.11 -0.22 -22.85
C ASN A 283 20.57 -1.68 -22.53
N GLU A 284 21.85 -1.90 -22.39
CA GLU A 284 22.43 -3.23 -22.11
C GLU A 284 22.01 -3.75 -20.74
N ILE A 285 22.13 -2.93 -19.68
CA ILE A 285 21.77 -3.30 -18.31
C ILE A 285 20.25 -3.52 -18.21
N GLY A 286 19.45 -2.61 -18.74
CA GLY A 286 17.99 -2.74 -18.68
C GLY A 286 17.46 -3.94 -19.44
N LYS A 287 18.03 -4.22 -20.64
CA LYS A 287 17.75 -5.45 -21.39
C LYS A 287 18.07 -6.69 -20.56
N MET A 288 19.28 -6.79 -19.99
CA MET A 288 19.67 -7.93 -19.17
C MET A 288 18.75 -8.11 -17.96
N PHE A 289 18.33 -7.01 -17.33
CA PHE A 289 17.43 -7.08 -16.18
C PHE A 289 16.09 -7.74 -16.54
N VAL A 290 15.48 -7.32 -17.64
CA VAL A 290 14.22 -7.90 -18.13
C VAL A 290 14.42 -9.37 -18.54
N GLU A 291 15.50 -9.69 -19.24
CA GLU A 291 15.81 -11.07 -19.66
C GLU A 291 16.05 -11.99 -18.45
N GLU A 292 16.79 -11.55 -17.42
CA GLU A 292 17.00 -12.34 -16.20
C GLU A 292 15.73 -12.48 -15.38
N TRP A 293 14.89 -11.44 -15.31
CA TRP A 293 13.58 -11.54 -14.68
C TRP A 293 12.69 -12.58 -15.38
N GLU A 294 12.57 -12.50 -16.71
CA GLU A 294 11.72 -13.43 -17.46
C GLU A 294 12.26 -14.87 -17.47
N LYS A 295 13.58 -15.03 -17.45
CA LYS A 295 14.21 -16.34 -17.34
C LYS A 295 13.89 -17.01 -16.00
N GLU A 296 13.81 -16.26 -14.91
CA GLU A 296 13.51 -16.76 -13.56
C GLU A 296 12.00 -16.94 -13.36
N PHE A 297 11.22 -15.88 -13.63
CA PHE A 297 9.83 -15.79 -13.23
C PHE A 297 8.81 -15.92 -14.37
N GLY A 298 9.28 -16.12 -15.60
CA GLY A 298 8.44 -16.16 -16.79
C GLY A 298 8.07 -14.78 -17.32
N LYS A 299 7.46 -14.77 -18.51
CA LYS A 299 7.13 -13.55 -19.24
C LYS A 299 6.18 -12.63 -18.45
N ASN A 300 6.43 -11.33 -18.52
CA ASN A 300 5.59 -10.28 -17.97
C ASN A 300 5.23 -9.26 -19.06
N THR A 301 4.10 -8.59 -18.90
CA THR A 301 3.68 -7.51 -19.81
C THR A 301 4.04 -6.13 -19.26
N TYR A 302 3.90 -5.94 -17.95
CA TYR A 302 4.02 -4.64 -17.29
C TYR A 302 5.28 -4.57 -16.44
N TYR A 303 6.07 -3.51 -16.65
CA TYR A 303 7.35 -3.30 -15.96
C TYR A 303 7.42 -1.92 -15.37
N LEU A 304 7.61 -1.82 -14.05
CA LEU A 304 7.79 -0.55 -13.32
C LEU A 304 9.22 -0.06 -13.46
N SER A 305 9.36 1.19 -13.85
CA SER A 305 10.60 1.94 -13.75
C SER A 305 10.30 3.38 -13.33
N ASP A 306 10.69 3.73 -12.12
CA ASP A 306 10.54 5.07 -11.54
C ASP A 306 11.90 5.74 -11.46
N SER A 307 12.25 6.48 -12.51
CA SER A 307 13.45 7.30 -12.51
C SER A 307 13.14 8.65 -11.88
N PHE A 308 14.06 9.15 -11.05
CA PHE A 308 13.98 10.48 -10.42
C PHE A 308 12.81 10.69 -9.44
N ASN A 309 12.38 9.65 -8.73
CA ASN A 309 11.38 9.80 -7.69
C ASN A 309 11.88 10.73 -6.58
N GLU A 310 11.24 11.89 -6.41
CA GLU A 310 11.64 12.98 -5.48
C GLU A 310 13.08 13.50 -5.67
N MET A 311 13.67 13.27 -6.83
CA MET A 311 15.01 13.74 -7.19
C MET A 311 14.96 14.58 -8.44
N ARG A 312 15.85 15.57 -8.54
CA ARG A 312 15.96 16.46 -9.70
C ARG A 312 17.23 16.16 -10.47
N LEU A 313 17.08 15.98 -11.78
CA LEU A 313 18.25 15.91 -12.66
C LEU A 313 19.05 17.22 -12.58
N PRO A 314 20.38 17.15 -12.40
CA PRO A 314 21.21 18.32 -12.42
C PRO A 314 21.31 18.87 -13.86
N VAL A 315 20.61 19.98 -14.11
CA VAL A 315 20.69 20.77 -15.35
C VAL A 315 21.20 22.14 -14.99
N ALA A 316 21.87 22.82 -15.96
CA ALA A 316 22.33 24.18 -15.76
C ALA A 316 21.13 25.12 -15.57
N GLU A 317 21.23 26.04 -14.61
CA GLU A 317 20.17 27.01 -14.34
C GLU A 317 19.87 27.84 -15.61
N GLY A 318 18.58 27.90 -15.96
CA GLY A 318 18.11 28.61 -17.16
C GLY A 318 18.28 27.87 -18.50
N ASP A 319 18.86 26.65 -18.54
CA ASP A 319 18.93 25.82 -19.74
C ASP A 319 17.69 24.91 -19.90
N GLU A 320 16.53 25.52 -20.10
CA GLU A 320 15.26 24.75 -20.29
C GLU A 320 15.34 23.87 -21.55
N ALA A 321 15.99 24.30 -22.60
CA ALA A 321 16.17 23.52 -23.83
C ALA A 321 17.04 22.28 -23.59
N GLY A 322 18.10 22.41 -22.80
CA GLY A 322 18.93 21.27 -22.34
C GLY A 322 18.17 20.31 -21.47
N LYS A 323 17.39 20.82 -20.49
CA LYS A 323 16.52 20.06 -19.64
C LYS A 323 15.54 19.19 -20.46
N HIS A 324 14.83 19.80 -21.40
CA HIS A 324 13.86 19.08 -22.24
C HIS A 324 14.52 18.02 -23.13
N ARG A 325 15.69 18.32 -23.71
CA ARG A 325 16.44 17.31 -24.48
C ARG A 325 16.85 16.12 -23.61
N LEU A 326 17.39 16.40 -22.44
CA LEU A 326 17.82 15.35 -21.49
C LEU A 326 16.66 14.48 -21.02
N LEU A 327 15.51 15.08 -20.66
CA LEU A 327 14.31 14.36 -20.28
C LEU A 327 13.79 13.47 -21.41
N ALA A 328 13.77 13.97 -22.67
CA ALA A 328 13.37 13.18 -23.83
C ALA A 328 14.31 11.97 -24.06
N GLN A 329 15.62 12.15 -23.84
CA GLN A 329 16.59 11.06 -23.91
C GLN A 329 16.37 10.01 -22.81
N TYR A 330 16.13 10.43 -21.56
CA TYR A 330 15.82 9.49 -20.48
C TYR A 330 14.54 8.70 -20.74
N GLY A 331 13.45 9.34 -21.14
CA GLY A 331 12.20 8.64 -21.49
C GLY A 331 12.41 7.58 -22.59
N GLU A 332 13.17 7.96 -23.65
CA GLU A 332 13.51 7.03 -24.72
C GLU A 332 14.36 5.86 -24.22
N SER A 333 15.39 6.12 -23.41
CA SER A 333 16.35 5.10 -22.97
C SER A 333 15.71 4.12 -21.97
N ILE A 334 14.86 4.60 -21.05
CA ILE A 334 14.10 3.74 -20.15
C ILE A 334 13.20 2.81 -20.97
N TYR A 335 12.38 3.36 -21.88
CA TYR A 335 11.50 2.54 -22.70
C TYR A 335 12.27 1.53 -23.56
N ARG A 336 13.32 1.97 -24.26
CA ARG A 336 14.13 1.09 -25.13
C ARG A 336 14.81 -0.03 -24.35
N SER A 337 15.29 0.24 -23.14
CA SER A 337 15.96 -0.77 -22.31
C SER A 337 14.99 -1.90 -21.92
N ILE A 338 13.74 -1.55 -21.60
CA ILE A 338 12.69 -2.53 -21.32
C ILE A 338 12.30 -3.29 -22.59
N ALA A 339 12.03 -2.56 -23.69
CA ALA A 339 11.61 -3.14 -24.95
C ALA A 339 12.69 -4.02 -25.61
N ALA A 340 13.97 -3.78 -25.35
CA ALA A 340 15.07 -4.61 -25.83
C ALA A 340 15.10 -6.00 -25.18
N GLY A 341 14.64 -6.11 -23.91
CA GLY A 341 14.46 -7.41 -23.24
C GLY A 341 13.14 -8.07 -23.60
N ASN A 342 12.06 -7.28 -23.72
CA ASN A 342 10.73 -7.76 -24.13
C ASN A 342 10.02 -6.75 -25.03
N PRO A 343 9.91 -7.00 -26.35
CA PRO A 343 9.28 -6.05 -27.30
C PRO A 343 7.77 -5.81 -27.03
N ASP A 344 7.11 -6.74 -26.36
CA ASP A 344 5.69 -6.63 -26.01
C ASP A 344 5.48 -5.83 -24.70
N ALA A 345 6.53 -5.57 -23.94
CA ALA A 345 6.45 -4.91 -22.65
C ALA A 345 5.84 -3.50 -22.73
N VAL A 346 5.20 -3.13 -21.64
CA VAL A 346 4.64 -1.80 -21.37
C VAL A 346 5.33 -1.23 -20.15
N TRP A 347 5.91 -0.05 -20.29
CA TRP A 347 6.52 0.67 -19.17
C TRP A 347 5.42 1.26 -18.28
N VAL A 348 5.46 0.94 -16.98
CA VAL A 348 4.63 1.54 -15.95
C VAL A 348 5.49 2.50 -15.14
N THR A 349 5.00 3.68 -14.83
CA THR A 349 5.65 4.63 -13.91
C THR A 349 4.67 5.16 -12.88
N GLN A 350 5.13 5.30 -11.64
CA GLN A 350 4.38 5.98 -10.59
C GLN A 350 4.56 7.49 -10.75
N GLY A 351 3.47 8.20 -11.02
CA GLY A 351 3.50 9.64 -11.34
C GLY A 351 3.60 10.57 -10.11
N TRP A 352 4.00 10.06 -8.94
CA TRP A 352 4.13 10.86 -7.71
C TRP A 352 4.95 12.14 -7.92
N THR A 353 6.14 12.02 -8.52
CA THR A 353 7.06 13.12 -8.70
C THR A 353 6.48 14.24 -9.56
N PHE A 354 5.57 13.92 -10.50
CA PHE A 354 4.96 14.91 -11.40
C PHE A 354 4.03 15.89 -10.67
N GLY A 355 3.42 15.44 -9.58
CA GLY A 355 2.62 16.27 -8.67
C GLY A 355 3.46 16.88 -7.55
N TYR A 356 4.29 16.08 -6.87
CA TYR A 356 5.12 16.51 -5.74
C TYR A 356 6.14 17.60 -6.11
N GLN A 357 6.80 17.45 -7.26
CA GLN A 357 7.78 18.42 -7.80
C GLN A 357 7.22 19.14 -9.03
N HIS A 358 5.96 19.59 -8.96
CA HIS A 358 5.24 20.23 -10.07
C HIS A 358 5.95 21.46 -10.66
N ASP A 359 6.81 22.13 -9.90
CA ASP A 359 7.65 23.22 -10.35
C ASP A 359 8.76 22.78 -11.33
N PHE A 360 9.32 21.57 -11.13
CA PHE A 360 10.28 20.94 -12.05
C PHE A 360 9.56 20.23 -13.22
N TRP A 361 8.46 19.53 -12.91
CA TRP A 361 7.67 18.76 -13.88
C TRP A 361 6.52 19.61 -14.46
N ASP A 362 6.88 20.79 -14.99
CA ASP A 362 5.95 21.60 -15.75
C ASP A 362 5.50 20.90 -17.04
N ARG A 363 4.52 21.49 -17.75
CA ARG A 363 3.97 20.90 -18.99
C ARG A 363 5.04 20.55 -20.02
N PRO A 364 5.96 21.47 -20.40
CA PRO A 364 7.01 21.15 -21.36
C PRO A 364 7.96 20.05 -20.92
N SER A 365 8.30 20.00 -19.62
CA SER A 365 9.21 18.99 -19.07
C SER A 365 8.60 17.59 -19.11
N LEU A 366 7.33 17.43 -18.66
CA LEU A 366 6.67 16.14 -18.75
C LEU A 366 6.42 15.72 -20.20
N GLN A 367 5.99 16.64 -21.08
CA GLN A 367 5.87 16.35 -22.51
C GLN A 367 7.20 15.89 -23.12
N ALA A 368 8.31 16.49 -22.73
CA ALA A 368 9.63 16.07 -23.19
C ALA A 368 9.94 14.63 -22.79
N LEU A 369 9.77 14.25 -21.51
CA LEU A 369 9.97 12.88 -21.04
C LEU A 369 9.13 11.87 -21.84
N LEU A 370 7.88 12.20 -22.13
CA LEU A 370 6.92 11.31 -22.78
C LEU A 370 7.07 11.25 -24.30
N SER A 371 7.73 12.24 -24.92
CA SER A 371 7.68 12.52 -26.37
C SER A 371 8.18 11.39 -27.28
N ARG A 372 9.10 10.56 -26.79
CA ARG A 372 9.74 9.48 -27.59
C ARG A 372 9.30 8.08 -27.18
N VAL A 373 8.29 7.98 -26.32
CA VAL A 373 7.70 6.72 -25.90
C VAL A 373 6.38 6.52 -26.66
N PRO A 374 6.10 5.37 -27.30
CA PRO A 374 4.81 5.13 -27.95
C PRO A 374 3.64 5.17 -26.93
N ASP A 375 2.48 5.69 -27.35
CA ASP A 375 1.36 5.93 -26.44
C ASP A 375 0.76 4.64 -25.85
N ASP A 376 0.82 3.54 -26.58
CA ASP A 376 0.34 2.22 -26.17
C ASP A 376 1.37 1.45 -25.32
N LYS A 377 2.59 1.92 -25.23
CA LYS A 377 3.71 1.28 -24.52
C LYS A 377 4.04 1.90 -23.16
N MET A 378 3.18 2.77 -22.67
CA MET A 378 3.35 3.39 -21.36
C MET A 378 2.03 3.50 -20.62
N ILE A 379 2.09 3.29 -19.29
CA ILE A 379 1.00 3.58 -18.34
C ILE A 379 1.56 4.45 -17.22
N ILE A 380 0.92 5.59 -16.98
CA ILE A 380 1.23 6.46 -15.85
C ILE A 380 0.23 6.17 -14.73
N VAL A 381 0.70 5.73 -13.58
CA VAL A 381 -0.14 5.63 -12.38
C VAL A 381 -0.10 7.00 -11.69
N ASP A 382 -1.15 7.79 -11.85
CA ASP A 382 -1.28 9.14 -11.28
C ASP A 382 -1.56 9.03 -9.78
N LEU A 383 -0.49 8.88 -9.01
CA LEU A 383 -0.54 8.74 -7.56
C LEU A 383 -0.93 10.05 -6.88
N GLY A 384 -1.58 9.93 -5.72
CA GLY A 384 -1.79 11.05 -4.83
C GLY A 384 -2.85 12.03 -5.29
N ASN A 385 -3.92 11.58 -5.96
CA ASN A 385 -5.07 12.44 -6.29
C ASN A 385 -5.79 12.99 -5.06
N ASP A 386 -5.48 12.50 -3.87
CA ASP A 386 -5.89 13.02 -2.57
C ASP A 386 -4.99 14.16 -2.02
N TYR A 387 -3.78 14.35 -2.58
CA TYR A 387 -2.78 15.31 -2.11
C TYR A 387 -2.96 16.76 -2.58
N PRO A 388 -3.34 17.04 -3.83
CA PRO A 388 -3.37 18.41 -4.37
C PRO A 388 -4.18 19.36 -3.51
N LYS A 389 -5.36 18.98 -3.11
CA LYS A 389 -6.27 19.80 -2.29
C LYS A 389 -5.74 20.04 -0.88
N TRP A 390 -5.19 19.01 -0.24
CA TRP A 390 -4.93 19.04 1.21
C TRP A 390 -3.46 19.34 1.57
N VAL A 391 -2.53 19.01 0.67
CA VAL A 391 -1.09 19.07 0.97
C VAL A 391 -0.34 19.99 0.02
N TRP A 392 -0.54 19.86 -1.31
CA TRP A 392 0.23 20.65 -2.27
C TRP A 392 -0.37 22.03 -2.58
N GLY A 393 -1.68 22.22 -2.36
CA GLY A 393 -2.38 23.45 -2.70
C GLY A 393 -2.45 23.67 -4.22
N THR A 394 -2.52 22.60 -5.01
CA THR A 394 -2.51 22.61 -6.47
C THR A 394 -3.77 21.94 -7.04
N GLU A 395 -3.94 22.05 -8.35
CA GLU A 395 -4.87 21.20 -9.10
C GLU A 395 -4.32 19.77 -9.20
N GLN A 396 -5.21 18.79 -9.43
CA GLN A 396 -4.83 17.39 -9.69
C GLN A 396 -3.88 17.29 -10.88
N THR A 397 -2.88 16.40 -10.80
CA THR A 397 -1.81 16.28 -11.79
C THR A 397 -2.35 15.98 -13.19
N TRP A 398 -3.33 15.07 -13.32
CA TRP A 398 -3.94 14.77 -14.61
C TRP A 398 -4.65 15.98 -15.25
N LYS A 399 -5.25 16.89 -14.45
CA LYS A 399 -5.85 18.13 -14.95
C LYS A 399 -4.81 19.10 -15.47
N ASN A 400 -3.69 19.24 -14.73
CA ASN A 400 -2.58 20.09 -15.12
C ASN A 400 -1.89 19.63 -16.41
N HIS A 401 -1.91 18.32 -16.67
CA HIS A 401 -1.24 17.67 -17.79
C HIS A 401 -2.21 17.11 -18.85
N ASP A 402 -3.44 17.63 -18.93
CA ASP A 402 -4.44 17.29 -19.97
C ASP A 402 -4.58 15.76 -20.18
N GLY A 403 -4.70 14.98 -19.10
CA GLY A 403 -4.78 13.51 -19.15
C GLY A 403 -3.53 12.85 -19.72
N PHE A 404 -2.36 13.46 -19.44
CA PHE A 404 -1.04 12.94 -19.81
C PHE A 404 -0.79 12.82 -21.32
N TYR A 405 -1.30 13.78 -22.09
CA TYR A 405 -0.95 13.99 -23.50
C TYR A 405 -1.12 12.78 -24.41
N GLY A 406 -2.15 11.96 -24.15
CA GLY A 406 -2.47 10.76 -24.93
C GLY A 406 -1.91 9.45 -24.38
N LYS A 407 -1.03 9.47 -23.39
CA LYS A 407 -0.58 8.27 -22.70
C LYS A 407 -1.75 7.60 -21.94
N LYS A 408 -1.68 6.29 -21.79
CA LYS A 408 -2.59 5.55 -20.89
C LYS A 408 -2.26 5.92 -19.44
N TRP A 409 -3.27 6.07 -18.61
CA TRP A 409 -3.04 6.36 -17.21
C TRP A 409 -4.10 5.76 -16.28
N ILE A 410 -3.75 5.64 -15.01
CA ILE A 410 -4.57 5.08 -13.94
C ILE A 410 -4.77 6.18 -12.89
N PHE A 411 -6.03 6.49 -12.59
CA PHE A 411 -6.38 7.39 -11.49
C PHE A 411 -6.12 6.68 -10.16
N SER A 412 -5.26 7.20 -9.30
CA SER A 412 -4.88 6.53 -8.06
C SER A 412 -4.76 7.48 -6.87
N TYR A 413 -4.96 6.92 -5.68
CA TYR A 413 -4.80 7.59 -4.40
C TYR A 413 -3.62 7.00 -3.61
N VAL A 414 -3.08 7.80 -2.67
CA VAL A 414 -2.14 7.35 -1.63
C VAL A 414 -2.80 7.55 -0.27
N PRO A 415 -3.72 6.67 0.15
CA PRO A 415 -4.52 6.89 1.36
C PRO A 415 -3.74 6.70 2.66
N ASN A 416 -2.51 6.21 2.59
CA ASN A 416 -1.62 6.05 3.73
C ASN A 416 -0.18 6.43 3.39
N PHE A 417 0.49 7.09 4.33
CA PHE A 417 1.88 7.53 4.26
C PHE A 417 2.70 6.95 5.39
N GLY A 418 3.82 6.33 5.04
CA GLY A 418 4.75 5.73 6.00
C GLY A 418 4.15 4.58 6.83
N GLY A 419 2.97 4.07 6.48
CA GLY A 419 2.26 3.07 7.28
C GLY A 419 1.78 3.59 8.64
N LYS A 420 1.62 4.90 8.81
CA LYS A 420 1.07 5.50 10.04
C LYS A 420 -0.36 5.00 10.28
N THR A 421 -0.67 4.66 11.53
CA THR A 421 -1.94 4.00 11.88
C THR A 421 -3.13 4.93 12.09
N PRO A 422 -3.01 6.17 12.62
CA PRO A 422 -4.18 6.97 12.97
C PRO A 422 -5.09 7.30 11.78
N MET A 423 -6.40 7.34 12.07
CA MET A 423 -7.45 7.66 11.10
C MET A 423 -7.16 8.97 10.36
N THR A 424 -7.30 8.97 9.04
CA THR A 424 -7.22 10.14 8.17
C THR A 424 -7.81 9.80 6.78
N GLY A 425 -8.22 10.81 6.03
CA GLY A 425 -8.72 10.69 4.67
C GLY A 425 -9.93 11.57 4.42
N ASP A 426 -10.21 11.88 3.16
CA ASP A 426 -11.42 12.59 2.74
C ASP A 426 -12.36 11.59 2.05
N LEU A 427 -13.28 10.97 2.85
CA LEU A 427 -14.19 9.95 2.31
C LEU A 427 -15.08 10.51 1.20
N GLN A 428 -15.46 11.80 1.26
CA GLN A 428 -16.27 12.40 0.20
C GLN A 428 -15.47 12.50 -1.11
N MET A 429 -14.20 12.89 -1.04
CA MET A 429 -13.32 12.91 -2.21
C MET A 429 -13.14 11.50 -2.78
N TYR A 430 -12.89 10.51 -1.93
CA TYR A 430 -12.73 9.11 -2.37
C TYR A 430 -13.99 8.59 -3.06
N ALA A 431 -15.18 8.99 -2.60
CA ALA A 431 -16.47 8.59 -3.17
C ALA A 431 -16.84 9.31 -4.49
N THR A 432 -16.11 10.35 -4.93
CA THR A 432 -16.55 11.21 -6.04
C THR A 432 -15.50 11.46 -7.11
N SER A 433 -14.21 11.66 -6.75
CA SER A 433 -13.24 12.26 -7.67
C SER A 433 -12.89 11.39 -8.88
N SER A 434 -12.87 10.06 -8.76
CA SER A 434 -12.61 9.19 -9.91
C SER A 434 -13.79 9.19 -10.90
N ALA A 435 -15.04 9.29 -10.41
CA ALA A 435 -16.22 9.46 -11.25
C ALA A 435 -16.17 10.81 -12.00
N GLU A 436 -15.78 11.89 -11.31
CA GLU A 436 -15.56 13.19 -11.94
C GLU A 436 -14.49 13.11 -13.05
N ALA A 437 -13.41 12.40 -12.83
CA ALA A 437 -12.37 12.18 -13.83
C ALA A 437 -12.91 11.43 -15.05
N LEU A 438 -13.65 10.32 -14.84
CA LEU A 438 -14.26 9.55 -15.92
C LEU A 438 -15.19 10.38 -16.82
N HIS A 439 -15.96 11.27 -16.22
CA HIS A 439 -16.93 12.11 -16.95
C HIS A 439 -16.33 13.43 -17.45
N SER A 440 -15.04 13.67 -17.13
CA SER A 440 -14.34 14.88 -17.59
C SER A 440 -13.97 14.78 -19.06
N GLY A 441 -14.24 15.81 -19.84
CA GLY A 441 -13.72 15.92 -21.21
C GLY A 441 -12.19 16.05 -21.31
N LYS A 442 -11.46 16.13 -20.19
CA LYS A 442 -9.99 16.20 -20.09
C LYS A 442 -9.32 14.91 -19.66
N ALA A 443 -10.10 13.84 -19.40
CA ALA A 443 -9.55 12.58 -18.90
C ALA A 443 -8.60 11.87 -19.88
N GLY A 444 -8.60 12.21 -21.17
CA GLY A 444 -7.72 11.55 -22.15
C GLY A 444 -7.89 10.04 -22.17
N ASN A 445 -6.77 9.30 -22.07
CA ASN A 445 -6.74 7.84 -22.04
C ASN A 445 -6.76 7.29 -20.60
N LEU A 446 -7.74 7.67 -19.80
CA LEU A 446 -7.97 7.07 -18.48
C LEU A 446 -8.42 5.61 -18.65
N ILE A 447 -7.59 4.65 -18.24
CA ILE A 447 -7.87 3.22 -18.42
C ILE A 447 -8.05 2.47 -17.09
N GLY A 448 -7.70 3.08 -15.96
CA GLY A 448 -7.70 2.35 -14.69
C GLY A 448 -8.01 3.22 -13.48
N PHE A 449 -8.32 2.53 -12.40
CA PHE A 449 -8.48 3.06 -11.06
C PHE A 449 -7.47 2.37 -10.13
N GLY A 450 -6.99 3.04 -9.10
CA GLY A 450 -6.01 2.42 -8.20
C GLY A 450 -5.94 3.02 -6.81
N SER A 451 -5.27 2.28 -5.96
CA SER A 451 -4.83 2.69 -4.64
C SER A 451 -3.38 2.25 -4.44
N ALA A 452 -2.53 3.18 -4.12
CA ALA A 452 -1.09 2.96 -3.95
C ALA A 452 -0.62 3.41 -2.56
N PRO A 453 -1.12 2.81 -1.46
CA PRO A 453 -0.74 3.17 -0.11
C PRO A 453 0.73 2.84 0.14
N GLU A 454 1.45 3.70 0.86
CA GLU A 454 2.80 3.37 1.33
C GLU A 454 2.79 2.28 2.41
N GLY A 455 1.71 2.19 3.18
CA GLY A 455 1.50 1.12 4.16
C GLY A 455 0.04 0.69 4.23
N LEU A 456 -0.16 -0.56 4.66
CA LEU A 456 -1.44 -1.24 4.79
C LEU A 456 -1.83 -1.41 6.27
N GLU A 457 -2.90 -2.17 6.50
CA GLU A 457 -3.34 -2.60 7.83
C GLU A 457 -3.82 -1.44 8.72
N ASN A 458 -4.48 -0.45 8.10
CA ASN A 458 -5.12 0.68 8.79
C ASN A 458 -6.29 1.24 7.97
N ASN A 459 -7.14 2.09 8.55
CA ASN A 459 -8.22 2.80 7.85
C ASN A 459 -9.04 1.92 6.90
N GLU A 460 -9.46 0.74 7.31
CA GLU A 460 -10.07 -0.28 6.45
C GLU A 460 -11.32 0.22 5.70
N VAL A 461 -12.06 1.17 6.26
CA VAL A 461 -13.21 1.82 5.60
C VAL A 461 -12.83 2.49 4.28
N VAL A 462 -11.63 3.10 4.21
CA VAL A 462 -11.13 3.76 3.00
C VAL A 462 -10.90 2.73 1.90
N TYR A 463 -10.27 1.61 2.22
CA TYR A 463 -9.96 0.57 1.23
C TYR A 463 -11.20 -0.16 0.73
N GLU A 464 -12.22 -0.36 1.57
CA GLU A 464 -13.52 -0.90 1.14
C GLU A 464 -14.24 0.07 0.19
N LEU A 465 -14.23 1.37 0.50
CA LEU A 465 -14.81 2.38 -0.37
C LEU A 465 -14.08 2.46 -1.73
N LEU A 466 -12.74 2.43 -1.71
CA LEU A 466 -11.94 2.46 -2.93
C LEU A 466 -12.14 1.19 -3.77
N ALA A 467 -12.32 0.03 -3.15
CA ALA A 467 -12.66 -1.20 -3.86
C ALA A 467 -13.97 -1.04 -4.64
N ASP A 468 -15.02 -0.50 -3.99
CA ASP A 468 -16.31 -0.26 -4.63
C ASP A 468 -16.21 0.80 -5.75
N MET A 469 -15.42 1.87 -5.57
CA MET A 469 -15.16 2.88 -6.61
C MET A 469 -14.46 2.30 -7.85
N GLY A 470 -13.67 1.26 -7.71
CA GLY A 470 -13.07 0.52 -8.84
C GLY A 470 -14.09 -0.21 -9.72
N TRP A 471 -15.33 -0.35 -9.26
CA TRP A 471 -16.39 -1.06 -10.00
C TRP A 471 -17.56 -0.17 -10.44
N THR A 472 -17.56 1.13 -10.13
CA THR A 472 -18.62 2.06 -10.54
C THR A 472 -18.07 3.22 -11.38
N ALA A 473 -18.88 3.71 -12.31
CA ALA A 473 -18.63 4.96 -13.03
C ALA A 473 -19.21 6.17 -12.29
N ASP A 474 -20.07 5.95 -11.32
CA ASP A 474 -20.80 6.98 -10.60
C ASP A 474 -20.22 7.23 -9.20
N SER A 475 -20.53 8.38 -8.64
CA SER A 475 -20.22 8.69 -7.25
C SER A 475 -21.01 7.80 -6.28
N ILE A 476 -20.38 7.40 -5.18
CA ILE A 476 -21.03 6.63 -4.12
C ILE A 476 -21.65 7.58 -3.10
N ASN A 477 -22.93 7.33 -2.74
CA ASN A 477 -23.60 8.06 -1.68
C ASN A 477 -23.20 7.49 -0.31
N LEU A 478 -22.40 8.24 0.44
CA LEU A 478 -21.91 7.84 1.75
C LEU A 478 -23.00 7.69 2.82
N ASP A 479 -24.15 8.39 2.68
CA ASP A 479 -25.24 8.30 3.66
C ASP A 479 -25.97 6.94 3.61
N THR A 480 -25.84 6.22 2.49
CA THR A 480 -26.34 4.84 2.35
C THR A 480 -25.22 3.82 2.50
N TRP A 481 -24.05 4.13 1.97
CA TRP A 481 -22.92 3.20 1.95
C TRP A 481 -22.35 2.92 3.35
N LEU A 482 -22.19 3.94 4.21
CA LEU A 482 -21.64 3.76 5.57
C LEU A 482 -22.51 2.87 6.46
N PRO A 483 -23.84 3.01 6.53
CA PRO A 483 -24.68 2.05 7.23
C PRO A 483 -24.58 0.62 6.71
N ASP A 484 -24.43 0.41 5.38
CA ASP A 484 -24.24 -0.90 4.79
C ASP A 484 -22.86 -1.48 5.16
N TYR A 485 -21.81 -0.66 5.13
CA TYR A 485 -20.48 -1.02 5.63
C TYR A 485 -20.52 -1.45 7.11
N CYS A 486 -21.19 -0.68 7.97
CA CYS A 486 -21.34 -1.02 9.39
C CYS A 486 -22.07 -2.35 9.59
N ARG A 487 -23.16 -2.60 8.84
CA ARG A 487 -23.86 -3.89 8.89
C ARG A 487 -22.97 -5.06 8.50
N ALA A 488 -22.21 -4.92 7.43
CA ALA A 488 -21.26 -5.94 6.98
C ALA A 488 -20.13 -6.17 7.99
N ARG A 489 -19.58 -5.09 8.56
CA ARG A 489 -18.45 -5.15 9.46
C ARG A 489 -18.80 -5.58 10.88
N TYR A 490 -19.94 -5.13 11.42
CA TYR A 490 -20.31 -5.33 12.83
C TYR A 490 -21.55 -6.21 13.02
N GLY A 491 -22.25 -6.57 11.94
CA GLY A 491 -23.49 -7.33 11.97
C GLY A 491 -24.75 -6.47 12.11
N SER A 492 -24.62 -5.21 12.51
CA SER A 492 -25.74 -4.25 12.52
C SER A 492 -25.24 -2.80 12.57
N CYS A 493 -26.15 -1.85 12.34
CA CYS A 493 -25.87 -0.42 12.43
C CYS A 493 -26.95 0.27 13.30
N PRO A 494 -26.81 0.24 14.63
CA PRO A 494 -27.68 0.99 15.55
C PRO A 494 -27.62 2.50 15.27
N ALA A 495 -28.64 3.26 15.67
CA ALA A 495 -28.68 4.71 15.46
C ALA A 495 -27.47 5.47 16.07
N ALA A 496 -26.95 4.99 17.20
CA ALA A 496 -25.74 5.55 17.80
C ALA A 496 -24.49 5.29 16.93
N MET A 497 -24.40 4.12 16.27
CA MET A 497 -23.34 3.80 15.31
C MET A 497 -23.41 4.70 14.08
N ASP A 498 -24.59 4.87 13.49
CA ASP A 498 -24.79 5.77 12.35
C ASP A 498 -24.38 7.21 12.72
N SER A 499 -24.80 7.69 13.90
CA SER A 499 -24.39 9.01 14.43
C SER A 499 -22.88 9.11 14.64
N ALA A 500 -22.22 8.06 15.12
CA ALA A 500 -20.76 8.03 15.28
C ALA A 500 -20.03 8.18 13.94
N TRP A 501 -20.45 7.46 12.91
CA TRP A 501 -19.86 7.55 11.57
C TRP A 501 -20.12 8.90 10.89
N HIS A 502 -21.28 9.54 11.12
CA HIS A 502 -21.51 10.92 10.68
C HIS A 502 -20.50 11.88 11.32
N ARG A 503 -20.17 11.70 12.60
CA ARG A 503 -19.17 12.53 13.28
C ARG A 503 -17.75 12.24 12.80
N PHE A 504 -17.39 10.99 12.57
CA PHE A 504 -16.08 10.63 12.00
C PHE A 504 -15.91 11.23 10.60
N ARG A 505 -16.95 11.18 9.75
CA ARG A 505 -16.97 11.81 8.45
C ARG A 505 -16.83 13.34 8.54
N ALA A 506 -17.42 13.97 9.54
CA ALA A 506 -17.33 15.42 9.77
C ALA A 506 -16.02 15.86 10.47
N SER A 507 -15.16 14.94 10.88
CA SER A 507 -13.90 15.19 11.59
C SER A 507 -12.72 14.51 10.90
N VAL A 508 -12.29 13.36 11.38
CA VAL A 508 -11.07 12.64 10.90
C VAL A 508 -11.13 12.19 9.45
N TYR A 509 -12.34 12.03 8.90
CA TYR A 509 -12.55 11.65 7.49
C TYR A 509 -13.08 12.80 6.62
N SER A 510 -12.85 14.05 7.03
CA SER A 510 -13.17 15.26 6.25
C SER A 510 -11.97 15.83 5.49
N SER A 511 -10.76 15.34 5.77
CA SER A 511 -9.49 15.85 5.23
C SER A 511 -8.39 14.80 5.29
N LEU A 512 -7.34 14.99 4.49
CA LEU A 512 -6.15 14.15 4.51
C LEU A 512 -5.04 14.82 5.32
N TYR A 513 -4.50 14.10 6.28
CA TYR A 513 -3.27 14.45 6.99
C TYR A 513 -2.15 13.53 6.52
N SER A 514 -1.12 14.09 5.90
CA SER A 514 0.06 13.33 5.48
C SER A 514 0.92 12.84 6.66
N TYR A 515 0.83 13.56 7.80
CA TYR A 515 1.53 13.21 9.03
C TYR A 515 0.53 13.04 10.19
N PRO A 516 -0.32 11.99 10.18
CA PRO A 516 -1.32 11.78 11.22
C PRO A 516 -0.69 11.20 12.50
N ARG A 517 0.04 12.01 13.25
CA ARG A 517 0.73 11.63 14.49
C ARG A 517 0.52 12.68 15.58
N PHE A 518 0.78 12.26 16.83
CA PHE A 518 0.66 13.09 18.02
C PHE A 518 1.99 13.74 18.39
N THR A 519 1.97 14.81 19.19
CA THR A 519 3.17 15.55 19.62
C THR A 519 4.16 14.66 20.36
N TRP A 520 3.66 13.75 21.20
CA TRP A 520 4.49 12.81 21.94
C TRP A 520 5.18 11.74 21.10
N GLN A 521 4.83 11.59 19.81
CA GLN A 521 5.50 10.68 18.86
C GLN A 521 6.68 11.33 18.13
N THR A 522 7.08 12.54 18.45
CA THR A 522 8.14 13.25 17.73
C THR A 522 9.34 13.55 18.61
N VAL A 523 10.55 13.54 18.01
CA VAL A 523 11.81 13.86 18.70
C VAL A 523 11.83 15.30 19.20
N VAL A 524 11.54 16.23 18.30
CA VAL A 524 11.40 17.66 18.64
C VAL A 524 9.92 18.00 18.53
N PRO A 525 9.24 18.19 19.66
CA PRO A 525 7.82 18.47 19.66
C PRO A 525 7.50 19.76 18.90
N ASP A 526 7.19 19.64 17.60
CA ASP A 526 6.67 20.77 16.81
C ASP A 526 5.14 20.77 16.88
N THR A 527 4.62 21.48 17.87
CA THR A 527 3.19 21.58 18.12
C THR A 527 2.39 22.17 16.94
N ARG A 528 3.05 22.81 15.98
CA ARG A 528 2.41 23.37 14.78
C ARG A 528 2.19 22.32 13.70
N ARG A 529 3.11 21.35 13.55
CA ARG A 529 3.09 20.33 12.50
C ARG A 529 2.34 19.06 12.88
N VAL A 530 2.26 18.74 14.17
CA VAL A 530 1.68 17.49 14.66
C VAL A 530 0.33 17.67 15.36
N SER A 531 -0.33 18.82 15.15
CA SER A 531 -1.64 19.04 15.73
C SER A 531 -2.73 18.31 14.96
N ARG A 532 -3.43 17.37 15.60
CA ARG A 532 -4.59 16.67 15.09
C ARG A 532 -5.87 17.49 15.35
N HIS A 533 -6.01 18.61 14.63
CA HIS A 533 -7.19 19.48 14.75
C HIS A 533 -8.49 18.78 14.31
N ASP A 534 -8.38 17.75 13.50
CA ASP A 534 -9.48 16.90 13.06
C ASP A 534 -10.00 15.96 14.16
N MET A 535 -9.13 15.59 15.13
CA MET A 535 -9.52 14.84 16.33
C MET A 535 -10.04 15.78 17.43
N ASN A 536 -11.01 16.59 17.05
CA ASN A 536 -11.68 17.59 17.87
C ASN A 536 -12.84 17.02 18.69
N GLU A 537 -13.63 17.89 19.33
CA GLU A 537 -14.79 17.50 20.12
C GLU A 537 -15.81 16.66 19.33
N THR A 538 -15.97 16.92 18.02
CA THR A 538 -16.87 16.12 17.15
C THR A 538 -16.36 14.67 17.03
N PHE A 539 -15.06 14.49 16.88
CA PHE A 539 -14.44 13.16 16.90
C PHE A 539 -14.62 12.45 18.24
N LEU A 540 -14.31 13.14 19.35
CA LEU A 540 -14.42 12.57 20.69
C LEU A 540 -15.86 12.10 20.99
N GLN A 541 -16.85 12.89 20.68
CA GLN A 541 -18.27 12.51 20.79
C GLN A 541 -18.62 11.33 19.84
N GLY A 542 -18.01 11.26 18.68
CA GLY A 542 -18.15 10.11 17.77
C GLY A 542 -17.66 8.81 18.41
N VAL A 543 -16.50 8.83 19.08
CA VAL A 543 -15.96 7.67 19.80
C VAL A 543 -16.89 7.26 20.96
N GLU A 544 -17.39 8.24 21.75
CA GLU A 544 -18.35 7.96 22.83
C GLU A 544 -19.62 7.25 22.32
N GLN A 545 -20.16 7.75 21.19
CA GLN A 545 -21.33 7.12 20.56
C GLN A 545 -21.03 5.73 20.01
N PHE A 546 -19.84 5.54 19.41
CA PHE A 546 -19.41 4.23 18.93
C PHE A 546 -19.34 3.23 20.11
N LEU A 547 -18.68 3.60 21.21
CA LEU A 547 -18.56 2.76 22.40
C LEU A 547 -19.90 2.48 23.07
N SER A 548 -20.89 3.36 22.98
CA SER A 548 -22.24 3.13 23.51
C SER A 548 -22.97 1.95 22.84
N CYS A 549 -22.49 1.45 21.70
CA CYS A 549 -23.02 0.28 21.01
C CYS A 549 -22.49 -1.06 21.56
N ALA A 550 -21.59 -1.04 22.56
CA ALA A 550 -20.86 -2.21 23.04
C ALA A 550 -21.78 -3.38 23.43
N ASP A 551 -22.86 -3.12 24.20
CA ASP A 551 -23.76 -4.19 24.63
C ASP A 551 -24.40 -4.98 23.47
N SER A 552 -24.66 -4.32 22.35
CA SER A 552 -25.28 -4.92 21.16
C SER A 552 -24.26 -5.52 20.18
N LEU A 553 -22.98 -5.06 20.19
CA LEU A 553 -22.01 -5.40 19.16
C LEU A 553 -20.76 -6.12 19.66
N LYS A 554 -20.58 -6.31 20.97
CA LYS A 554 -19.39 -6.97 21.57
C LYS A 554 -19.14 -8.41 21.09
N SER A 555 -20.12 -9.05 20.48
CA SER A 555 -19.95 -10.38 19.86
C SER A 555 -19.25 -10.33 18.49
N SER A 556 -19.11 -9.15 17.88
CA SER A 556 -18.38 -8.95 16.62
C SER A 556 -16.91 -8.65 16.93
N PRO A 557 -15.95 -9.51 16.52
CA PRO A 557 -14.53 -9.24 16.71
C PRO A 557 -14.08 -7.91 16.05
N LEU A 558 -14.61 -7.59 14.86
CA LEU A 558 -14.27 -6.35 14.17
C LEU A 558 -14.77 -5.10 14.92
N TYR A 559 -15.95 -5.19 15.58
CA TYR A 559 -16.41 -4.10 16.45
C TYR A 559 -15.47 -3.91 17.65
N VAL A 560 -15.06 -5.01 18.29
CA VAL A 560 -14.15 -4.94 19.44
C VAL A 560 -12.81 -4.32 19.04
N ASN A 561 -12.23 -4.75 17.91
CA ASN A 561 -10.96 -4.20 17.41
C ASN A 561 -11.06 -2.69 17.12
N ASP A 562 -12.10 -2.25 16.41
CA ASP A 562 -12.32 -0.84 16.13
C ASP A 562 -12.62 -0.03 17.42
N ALA A 563 -13.32 -0.62 18.39
CA ALA A 563 -13.56 0.03 19.68
C ALA A 563 -12.27 0.26 20.47
N LEU A 564 -11.34 -0.70 20.46
CA LEU A 564 -10.01 -0.55 21.07
C LEU A 564 -9.18 0.50 20.34
N GLU A 565 -9.21 0.49 19.02
CA GLU A 565 -8.51 1.46 18.18
C GLU A 565 -9.02 2.88 18.44
N TYR A 566 -10.33 3.12 18.33
CA TYR A 566 -10.91 4.45 18.45
C TYR A 566 -10.83 5.00 19.87
N ALA A 567 -11.03 4.16 20.89
CA ALA A 567 -10.78 4.53 22.29
C ALA A 567 -9.32 4.92 22.51
N SER A 568 -8.39 4.19 21.91
CA SER A 568 -6.96 4.50 21.98
C SER A 568 -6.64 5.86 21.37
N TYR A 569 -7.25 6.25 20.25
CA TYR A 569 -7.09 7.59 19.68
C TYR A 569 -7.72 8.68 20.55
N TYR A 570 -8.91 8.42 21.14
CA TYR A 570 -9.51 9.33 22.12
C TYR A 570 -8.54 9.62 23.26
N LEU A 571 -8.01 8.57 23.87
CA LEU A 571 -7.04 8.67 24.97
C LEU A 571 -5.74 9.34 24.54
N ALA A 572 -5.26 9.08 23.34
CA ALA A 572 -4.07 9.71 22.79
C ALA A 572 -4.22 11.23 22.62
N VAL A 573 -5.42 11.72 22.24
CA VAL A 573 -5.73 13.16 22.21
C VAL A 573 -5.62 13.75 23.62
N LYS A 574 -6.19 13.08 24.62
CA LYS A 574 -6.10 13.53 26.02
C LYS A 574 -4.66 13.53 26.52
N ALA A 575 -3.91 12.47 26.25
CA ALA A 575 -2.48 12.38 26.58
C ALA A 575 -1.65 13.48 25.88
N ASP A 576 -1.96 13.79 24.62
CA ASP A 576 -1.27 14.84 23.85
C ASP A 576 -1.53 16.24 24.46
N ASN A 577 -2.75 16.49 24.92
CA ASN A 577 -3.10 17.74 25.60
C ASN A 577 -2.27 17.92 26.88
N HIS A 578 -2.16 16.88 27.71
CA HIS A 578 -1.30 16.91 28.90
C HIS A 578 0.18 17.07 28.56
N TYR A 579 0.66 16.37 27.52
CA TYR A 579 2.04 16.51 27.07
C TYR A 579 2.38 17.93 26.59
N ARG A 580 1.48 18.57 25.85
CA ARG A 580 1.62 19.97 25.43
C ARG A 580 1.60 20.93 26.61
N GLN A 581 0.77 20.68 27.62
CA GLN A 581 0.79 21.46 28.87
C GLN A 581 2.11 21.29 29.60
N ALA A 582 2.67 20.07 29.65
CA ALA A 582 3.98 19.81 30.20
C ALA A 582 5.09 20.61 29.49
N LEU A 583 5.11 20.58 28.15
CA LEU A 583 6.05 21.38 27.34
C LEU A 583 5.91 22.86 27.55
N HIS A 584 4.68 23.36 27.68
CA HIS A 584 4.44 24.79 27.98
C HIS A 584 4.93 25.16 29.37
N ALA A 585 4.61 24.37 30.40
CA ALA A 585 5.06 24.61 31.77
C ALA A 585 6.61 24.58 31.89
N ASP A 586 7.26 23.62 31.21
CA ASP A 586 8.72 23.54 31.12
C ASP A 586 9.34 24.81 30.51
N SER A 587 8.75 25.29 29.41
CA SER A 587 9.20 26.52 28.72
C SER A 587 9.10 27.77 29.60
N LEU A 588 8.21 27.76 30.60
CA LEU A 588 8.06 28.83 31.61
C LEU A 588 8.89 28.60 32.88
N GLY A 589 9.67 27.50 32.93
CA GLY A 589 10.47 27.12 34.12
C GLY A 589 9.63 26.54 35.27
N ASN A 590 8.35 26.23 35.07
CA ASN A 590 7.48 25.62 36.09
C ASN A 590 7.63 24.08 36.10
N GLN A 591 8.71 23.61 36.72
CA GLN A 591 9.07 22.19 36.72
C GLN A 591 8.07 21.30 37.48
N VAL A 592 7.35 21.84 38.47
CA VAL A 592 6.34 21.09 39.24
C VAL A 592 5.15 20.75 38.32
N GLU A 593 4.62 21.75 37.67
CA GLU A 593 3.50 21.59 36.71
C GLU A 593 3.92 20.73 35.53
N ALA A 594 5.10 20.97 34.95
CA ALA A 594 5.63 20.16 33.84
C ALA A 594 5.68 18.67 34.20
N THR A 595 6.20 18.34 35.38
CA THR A 595 6.28 16.97 35.88
C THR A 595 4.90 16.36 36.11
N GLN A 596 3.95 17.11 36.68
CA GLN A 596 2.60 16.64 36.93
C GLN A 596 1.87 16.31 35.61
N GLN A 597 1.92 17.19 34.63
CA GLN A 597 1.29 17.01 33.33
C GLN A 597 1.94 15.89 32.54
N LEU A 598 3.26 15.76 32.56
CA LEU A 598 3.98 14.66 31.95
C LEU A 598 3.55 13.31 32.54
N ASN A 599 3.48 13.22 33.89
CA ASN A 599 3.07 11.97 34.54
C ASN A 599 1.63 11.57 34.16
N ARG A 600 0.72 12.55 34.04
CA ARG A 600 -0.66 12.28 33.61
C ARG A 600 -0.71 11.79 32.16
N SER A 601 0.04 12.42 31.26
CA SER A 601 0.18 11.95 29.87
C SER A 601 0.70 10.51 29.81
N VAL A 602 1.74 10.20 30.58
CA VAL A 602 2.32 8.84 30.66
C VAL A 602 1.33 7.82 31.19
N GLU A 603 0.56 8.16 32.23
CA GLU A 603 -0.48 7.27 32.78
C GLU A 603 -1.51 6.87 31.72
N ILE A 604 -2.00 7.85 30.95
CA ILE A 604 -2.97 7.61 29.86
C ILE A 604 -2.32 6.76 28.76
N LEU A 605 -1.10 7.07 28.33
CA LEU A 605 -0.40 6.32 27.28
C LEU A 605 -0.10 4.87 27.68
N LEU A 606 0.15 4.58 28.96
CA LEU A 606 0.28 3.22 29.45
C LEU A 606 -1.05 2.44 29.37
N ALA A 607 -2.19 3.11 29.54
CA ALA A 607 -3.49 2.50 29.32
C ALA A 607 -3.73 2.22 27.82
N VAL A 608 -3.34 3.14 26.94
CA VAL A 608 -3.38 2.95 25.50
C VAL A 608 -2.52 1.76 25.08
N ASP A 609 -1.30 1.64 25.59
CA ASP A 609 -0.42 0.49 25.34
C ASP A 609 -1.10 -0.85 25.70
N LYS A 610 -1.75 -0.89 26.85
CA LYS A 610 -2.49 -2.10 27.30
C LYS A 610 -3.73 -2.43 26.47
N LEU A 611 -4.46 -1.42 25.97
CA LEU A 611 -5.60 -1.62 25.07
C LEU A 611 -5.13 -2.23 23.75
N LEU A 612 -4.10 -1.65 23.15
CA LEU A 612 -3.55 -2.08 21.88
C LEU A 612 -2.81 -3.43 21.97
N ALA A 613 -2.37 -3.87 23.16
CA ALA A 613 -1.79 -5.19 23.35
C ALA A 613 -2.78 -6.34 23.00
N SER A 614 -4.09 -6.07 22.97
CA SER A 614 -5.12 -7.00 22.49
C SER A 614 -5.47 -6.82 21.02
N HIS A 615 -4.99 -5.77 20.35
CA HIS A 615 -5.33 -5.50 18.95
C HIS A 615 -4.49 -6.38 18.02
N PRO A 616 -5.08 -7.03 16.99
CA PRO A 616 -4.36 -7.99 16.15
C PRO A 616 -3.26 -7.36 15.28
N LEU A 617 -3.36 -6.05 14.98
CA LEU A 617 -2.45 -5.38 14.04
C LEU A 617 -1.48 -4.39 14.71
N TYR A 618 -1.85 -3.80 15.88
CA TYR A 618 -1.14 -2.63 16.41
C TYR A 618 -0.18 -3.00 17.53
N ARG A 619 0.76 -3.91 17.20
CA ARG A 619 1.72 -4.48 18.15
C ARG A 619 3.13 -4.53 17.57
N LEU A 620 4.11 -4.14 18.37
CA LEU A 620 5.52 -4.12 18.00
C LEU A 620 6.11 -5.53 17.85
N ASP A 621 5.66 -6.49 18.68
CA ASP A 621 6.14 -7.88 18.63
C ASP A 621 5.89 -8.53 17.28
N GLU A 622 4.73 -8.37 16.67
CA GLU A 622 4.43 -8.89 15.34
C GLU A 622 5.42 -8.38 14.28
N TRP A 623 5.81 -7.12 14.35
CA TRP A 623 6.76 -6.51 13.42
C TRP A 623 8.19 -7.02 13.63
N VAL A 624 8.62 -7.09 14.89
CA VAL A 624 9.96 -7.52 15.28
C VAL A 624 10.15 -9.01 15.03
N ASP A 625 9.18 -9.84 15.44
CA ASP A 625 9.27 -11.30 15.30
C ASP A 625 9.33 -11.70 13.83
N ARG A 626 8.50 -11.10 12.97
CA ARG A 626 8.57 -11.34 11.51
C ARG A 626 9.94 -10.97 10.93
N ALA A 627 10.54 -9.87 11.37
CA ALA A 627 11.88 -9.50 10.91
C ALA A 627 12.93 -10.53 11.34
N ARG A 628 12.86 -11.00 12.59
CA ARG A 628 13.78 -12.01 13.13
C ARG A 628 13.67 -13.37 12.44
N GLU A 629 12.48 -13.76 12.02
CA GLU A 629 12.23 -15.04 11.32
C GLU A 629 13.01 -15.18 10.00
N TRP A 630 13.40 -14.08 9.36
CA TRP A 630 14.21 -14.09 8.14
C TRP A 630 15.71 -14.27 8.37
N GLY A 631 16.20 -14.11 9.62
CA GLY A 631 17.60 -14.33 9.97
C GLY A 631 17.91 -15.80 10.25
N GLU A 632 18.98 -16.33 9.66
CA GLU A 632 19.45 -17.71 9.91
C GLU A 632 20.27 -17.79 11.19
N THR A 633 21.06 -16.75 11.49
CA THR A 633 21.92 -16.64 12.68
C THR A 633 21.37 -15.60 13.65
N ASP A 634 21.74 -15.68 14.94
CA ASP A 634 21.35 -14.68 15.93
C ASP A 634 21.80 -13.27 15.54
N ARG A 635 22.97 -13.14 14.91
CA ARG A 635 23.47 -11.87 14.40
C ARG A 635 22.59 -11.29 13.31
N GLU A 636 22.10 -12.13 12.39
CA GLU A 636 21.18 -11.70 11.33
C GLU A 636 19.80 -11.34 11.89
N LYS A 637 19.28 -12.13 12.83
CA LYS A 637 18.03 -11.84 13.54
C LYS A 637 18.08 -10.47 14.22
N ASP A 638 19.17 -10.19 14.93
CA ASP A 638 19.39 -8.91 15.61
C ASP A 638 19.54 -7.76 14.60
N ALA A 639 20.21 -7.99 13.46
CA ALA A 639 20.35 -6.99 12.40
C ALA A 639 19.02 -6.68 11.72
N TYR A 640 18.19 -7.69 11.43
CA TYR A 640 16.86 -7.47 10.83
C TYR A 640 15.88 -6.83 11.79
N GLU A 641 15.92 -7.19 13.07
CA GLU A 641 15.19 -6.48 14.11
C GLU A 641 15.60 -5.00 14.17
N ALA A 642 16.89 -4.71 14.20
CA ALA A 642 17.40 -3.34 14.24
C ALA A 642 16.93 -2.55 12.98
N ASN A 643 17.01 -3.15 11.80
CA ASN A 643 16.53 -2.56 10.55
C ASN A 643 15.01 -2.29 10.60
N ALA A 644 14.21 -3.23 11.09
CA ALA A 644 12.78 -3.09 11.26
C ALA A 644 12.42 -1.96 12.25
N LYS A 645 13.09 -1.87 13.38
CA LYS A 645 12.91 -0.81 14.39
C LYS A 645 13.35 0.55 13.87
N ARG A 646 14.46 0.64 13.15
CA ARG A 646 14.96 1.89 12.55
C ARG A 646 13.93 2.52 11.62
N LEU A 647 13.33 1.73 10.73
CA LEU A 647 12.34 2.25 9.78
C LEU A 647 11.18 2.97 10.45
N ILE A 648 10.68 2.44 11.56
CA ILE A 648 9.49 2.97 12.25
C ILE A 648 9.79 3.98 13.36
N THR A 649 11.06 4.36 13.52
CA THR A 649 11.54 5.33 14.52
C THR A 649 12.41 6.41 13.88
N THR A 650 13.73 6.29 13.97
CA THR A 650 14.67 7.30 13.44
C THR A 650 14.72 7.34 11.93
N TRP A 651 14.38 6.26 11.25
CA TRP A 651 14.42 6.10 9.79
C TRP A 651 15.81 6.40 9.20
N GLY A 652 16.22 7.67 9.19
CA GLY A 652 17.48 8.24 8.73
C GLY A 652 17.27 9.54 7.95
N GLY A 653 18.33 10.35 7.81
CA GLY A 653 18.28 11.63 7.11
C GLY A 653 17.24 12.58 7.72
N PHE A 654 16.41 13.19 6.88
CA PHE A 654 15.30 14.06 7.30
C PHE A 654 13.99 13.30 7.58
N GLN A 655 14.02 11.94 7.54
CA GLN A 655 12.83 11.11 7.66
C GLN A 655 12.54 10.68 9.11
N GLU A 656 13.21 11.28 10.09
CA GLU A 656 13.00 10.99 11.50
C GLU A 656 11.54 11.07 11.89
N ASP A 657 11.03 10.03 12.58
CA ASP A 657 9.63 9.85 12.94
C ASP A 657 8.62 9.84 11.75
N TYR A 658 9.10 9.80 10.50
CA TYR A 658 8.19 9.77 9.34
C TYR A 658 7.20 8.61 9.42
N ALA A 659 7.68 7.42 9.76
CA ALA A 659 6.91 6.20 9.80
C ALA A 659 6.44 5.82 11.22
N ALA A 660 6.31 6.79 12.11
CA ALA A 660 5.89 6.58 13.51
C ALA A 660 4.60 5.75 13.61
N ARG A 661 4.68 4.63 14.32
CA ARG A 661 3.57 3.72 14.55
C ARG A 661 2.86 4.02 15.86
N PHE A 662 1.57 3.73 15.90
CA PHE A 662 0.75 3.82 17.10
C PHE A 662 0.49 2.40 17.62
N TRP A 663 1.52 1.77 18.18
CA TRP A 663 1.52 0.34 18.54
C TRP A 663 1.85 0.11 20.01
N SER A 664 1.20 -0.90 20.61
CA SER A 664 1.62 -1.48 21.89
C SER A 664 3.08 -1.96 21.81
N GLY A 665 3.80 -1.84 22.89
CA GLY A 665 5.24 -2.06 22.94
C GLY A 665 6.03 -0.84 22.51
N LEU A 666 5.75 -0.24 21.36
CA LEU A 666 6.42 0.98 20.90
C LEU A 666 6.03 2.19 21.78
N ILE A 667 4.75 2.29 22.16
CA ILE A 667 4.29 3.35 23.09
C ILE A 667 5.01 3.24 24.42
N LYS A 668 5.02 2.05 25.01
CA LYS A 668 5.58 1.82 26.35
C LYS A 668 7.10 1.90 26.38
N ASP A 669 7.79 1.26 25.41
CA ASP A 669 9.22 0.98 25.51
C ASP A 669 10.08 1.94 24.64
N TYR A 670 9.46 2.76 23.79
CA TYR A 670 10.15 3.77 22.98
C TYR A 670 9.63 5.20 23.25
N TYR A 671 8.35 5.49 22.97
CA TYR A 671 7.87 6.88 23.08
C TYR A 671 7.85 7.38 24.53
N ILE A 672 7.33 6.62 25.49
CA ILE A 672 7.30 7.05 26.90
C ILE A 672 8.69 7.28 27.47
N PRO A 673 9.68 6.39 27.32
CA PRO A 673 11.06 6.67 27.76
C PRO A 673 11.65 7.90 27.06
N ARG A 674 11.43 8.07 25.75
CA ARG A 674 11.89 9.23 24.99
C ARG A 674 11.29 10.55 25.52
N MET A 675 9.97 10.57 25.78
CA MET A 675 9.30 11.73 26.42
C MET A 675 9.95 12.07 27.77
N LYS A 676 10.19 11.08 28.63
CA LYS A 676 10.83 11.29 29.93
C LYS A 676 12.26 11.79 29.79
N LEU A 677 13.03 11.27 28.86
CA LEU A 677 14.40 11.70 28.60
C LEU A 677 14.44 13.15 28.11
N TYR A 678 13.47 13.57 27.30
CA TYR A 678 13.35 14.95 26.84
C TYR A 678 13.22 15.97 27.98
N PHE A 679 12.55 15.62 29.11
CA PHE A 679 12.40 16.46 30.31
C PHE A 679 13.51 16.26 31.36
N SER A 680 14.51 15.43 31.07
CA SER A 680 15.62 15.16 31.96
C SER A 680 16.87 16.00 31.64
N GLU A 681 17.84 16.02 32.55
CA GLU A 681 19.17 16.59 32.32
C GLU A 681 19.94 15.87 31.20
N GLN A 682 19.51 14.66 30.84
CA GLN A 682 20.12 13.82 29.82
C GLN A 682 19.52 14.02 28.40
N ARG A 683 18.75 15.07 28.19
CA ARG A 683 18.15 15.41 26.88
C ARG A 683 19.18 15.43 25.75
N ALA A 684 20.42 15.86 26.01
CA ALA A 684 21.48 15.85 24.99
C ALA A 684 21.94 14.46 24.53
N ASP A 685 21.53 13.39 25.25
CA ASP A 685 21.87 12.00 24.92
C ASP A 685 20.77 11.29 24.10
N LEU A 686 19.76 12.00 23.64
CA LEU A 686 18.58 11.42 22.99
C LEU A 686 18.94 10.55 21.77
N ASP A 687 19.70 11.08 20.83
CA ASP A 687 20.11 10.35 19.61
C ASP A 687 20.88 9.06 19.94
N ARG A 688 21.76 9.13 20.95
CA ARG A 688 22.50 7.96 21.42
C ARG A 688 21.59 6.93 22.08
N TRP A 689 20.59 7.36 22.82
CA TRP A 689 19.61 6.48 23.43
C TRP A 689 18.76 5.76 22.37
N GLU A 690 18.28 6.48 21.36
CA GLU A 690 17.50 5.93 20.24
C GLU A 690 18.30 4.88 19.46
N GLU A 691 19.55 5.20 19.12
CA GLU A 691 20.43 4.25 18.42
C GLU A 691 20.72 2.99 19.27
N ASN A 692 20.87 3.14 20.59
CA ASN A 692 21.02 2.00 21.49
C ASN A 692 19.75 1.17 21.57
N TRP A 693 18.56 1.81 21.63
CA TRP A 693 17.28 1.11 21.62
C TRP A 693 17.09 0.30 20.33
N ILE A 694 17.43 0.87 19.18
CA ILE A 694 17.36 0.18 17.87
C ILE A 694 18.26 -1.06 17.86
N LYS A 695 19.50 -0.96 18.36
CA LYS A 695 20.48 -2.05 18.31
C LYS A 695 20.31 -3.12 19.39
N THR A 696 19.56 -2.81 20.45
CA THR A 696 19.33 -3.76 21.54
C THR A 696 18.16 -4.66 21.23
N PRO A 697 18.27 -5.99 21.23
CA PRO A 697 17.15 -6.89 21.06
C PRO A 697 16.00 -6.54 22.00
N TRP A 698 14.80 -6.42 21.43
CA TRP A 698 13.61 -6.03 22.19
C TRP A 698 12.81 -7.25 22.63
N HIS A 699 12.21 -7.15 23.81
CA HIS A 699 11.34 -8.18 24.35
C HIS A 699 10.00 -7.57 24.77
N ASN A 700 8.91 -8.19 24.36
CA ASN A 700 7.58 -7.71 24.70
C ASN A 700 7.35 -7.75 26.23
N THR A 701 7.11 -6.61 26.82
CA THR A 701 6.75 -6.45 28.24
C THR A 701 5.33 -5.88 28.43
N SER A 702 4.62 -5.61 27.35
CA SER A 702 3.24 -5.12 27.37
C SER A 702 2.27 -6.25 27.74
N THR A 703 1.26 -5.92 28.51
CA THR A 703 0.21 -6.87 28.94
C THR A 703 -1.16 -6.25 28.66
N ALA A 704 -2.06 -7.03 28.08
CA ALA A 704 -3.43 -6.62 27.86
C ALA A 704 -4.21 -6.45 29.17
N PHE A 705 -5.34 -5.73 29.10
CA PHE A 705 -6.35 -5.79 30.15
C PHE A 705 -7.10 -7.13 30.11
N ASP A 706 -7.64 -7.57 31.26
CA ASP A 706 -8.44 -8.78 31.35
C ASP A 706 -9.74 -8.68 30.51
N ASP A 707 -10.38 -7.51 30.53
CA ASP A 707 -11.49 -7.15 29.64
C ASP A 707 -11.13 -5.83 28.90
N PRO A 708 -10.53 -5.94 27.72
CA PRO A 708 -10.07 -4.76 26.98
C PRO A 708 -11.20 -3.82 26.58
N LEU A 709 -12.34 -4.32 26.13
CA LEU A 709 -13.47 -3.50 25.71
C LEU A 709 -14.07 -2.72 26.88
N GLN A 710 -14.31 -3.38 28.02
CA GLN A 710 -14.80 -2.71 29.22
C GLN A 710 -13.79 -1.68 29.73
N SER A 711 -12.50 -2.01 29.72
CA SER A 711 -11.42 -1.08 30.09
C SER A 711 -11.35 0.14 29.18
N ALA A 712 -11.56 -0.02 27.85
CA ALA A 712 -11.62 1.08 26.91
C ALA A 712 -12.76 2.06 27.27
N ILE A 713 -13.95 1.54 27.57
CA ILE A 713 -15.10 2.35 27.97
C ILE A 713 -14.80 3.10 29.28
N GLU A 714 -14.28 2.42 30.29
CA GLU A 714 -13.97 3.02 31.60
C GLU A 714 -12.91 4.14 31.49
N TRP A 715 -11.85 3.94 30.69
CA TRP A 715 -10.84 4.95 30.48
C TRP A 715 -11.36 6.17 29.72
N VAL A 716 -12.20 5.97 28.69
CA VAL A 716 -12.85 7.09 27.97
C VAL A 716 -13.74 7.88 28.92
N VAL A 717 -14.56 7.23 29.77
CA VAL A 717 -15.41 7.89 30.77
C VAL A 717 -14.55 8.67 31.77
N ARG A 718 -13.46 8.08 32.29
CA ARG A 718 -12.54 8.70 33.23
C ARG A 718 -11.88 9.97 32.65
N CYS A 719 -11.48 9.95 31.37
CA CYS A 719 -10.81 11.07 30.72
C CYS A 719 -11.77 12.08 30.07
N LYS A 720 -13.09 11.85 30.17
CA LYS A 720 -14.08 12.75 29.56
C LYS A 720 -14.10 14.15 30.16
N GLU A 721 -13.89 14.25 31.47
CA GLU A 721 -13.94 15.50 32.22
C GLU A 721 -12.58 16.25 32.20
N GLU A 722 -11.55 15.65 31.64
CA GLU A 722 -10.22 16.24 31.43
C GLU A 722 -10.13 16.86 30.02
#